data_360033beffd0ef7014649053c85032f1
#
_entry.id   360033beffd0ef7014649053c85032f1
#
_cell.length_a   1.000
_cell.length_b   1.000
_cell.length_c   1.000
_cell.angle_alpha   90.00
_cell.angle_beta   90.00
_cell.angle_gamma   90.00
#
_symmetry.space_group_name_H-M   'P 1'
#
loop_
_entity.id
_entity.type
_entity.pdbx_description
1 polymer ?
#
loop_
_entity_poly.entity_id
_entity_poly.type
_entity_poly.pdbx_seq_one_letter_code
_entity_poly.pdbx_strand_id
1 'polypeptide(L)'
;MEFSEKFTGLSDEQVIENRLKHGTNIITPAPKDPIWKLYIEKFKDPLIRILLIAAVLSFIISLFEKDFYETLGIFIAIILATSIGFWFEYDARRKFDILNLVNDEIPCKVIRNGNVTEVPRKDLVVGDLIILTTGEEVPADAILLESVSLRIDESSLTGEPVTYKTAHPEMLTLETTYPPNEILRGTIIVDGHCKAKIIRVGDQTEYGKVAREATRFTDQDIPLNAQLEQLAKLIGVGGFAFATLTFGILFIKGLISGHYSIIQWGSSLITMVSIGIMISKVWAPFIQDAFGLFRRHSKTIHWINSHTWGHLILAGLVFFILFMLIGYLAGIHPFDLNNWISRVEAEMILHDFMVAVTIIVVAVPEGLPMSVTLSLALNMRRMLKHNSLVRKMHAVETMGAVNVICTDKTGTLTQNQMQVSEFFAPAFNHPSFFNLISEGIALNSTAHLDMSNPDDPKPLGNPTESALLLWLLHQGTNYEDLRNHYKIIDQLVFSTDRKYMATLVEDKITQKRILHIKGAPEILLKMCSQIFTSQGITNIVPEQLTLDDKLKEYQRKAMRILGFAFAEVSSEIKPFKDGKINTHHIKPVFLGVCAIHDPLRPDAANAVKTCMEAGIEVKLITGDNRGTAQEIGSQIGLLSRRNEEELIAGEDFERLDEDEAQKRAMHLKVMYRARPIHKQRLVQLLQKHNKIVAVTGDGTNDAAALNQAHVGLSMGSGTAVAREASDITIIDDSFQSIVNAIMWGRSLYRNIQRFIIFQLTINVAALLLVFTGSLAGHQAPLNIIQMLWINLIMDTFAAAALSTLPPHSSVMKEKPRRNQDFIINPEMRNWIQALGFLFFSISLGLFLYFDSRSEGINAKELTLVFTTFVMLQFWNLFNVKTFGTNQSAFSGLPRQTGFLVVLSIILIGQILIVEFGGEMFKTKPLSLIEWVITILLTSIVLWVGEGLRYIKRTSSSTSFNA
;
A
#
# COMPACT_ATOMS: atom_id res chain seq x y z
N MET A 1 -17.33 50.00 17.08
CA MET A 1 -17.91 48.74 16.65
C MET A 1 -17.73 47.78 17.79
N GLU A 2 -18.77 47.44 18.47
CA GLU A 2 -18.79 46.44 19.55
C GLU A 2 -18.60 45.05 18.96
N PHE A 3 -17.53 44.41 19.36
CA PHE A 3 -17.29 43.01 18.95
C PHE A 3 -16.71 42.24 20.13
N SER A 4 -17.53 41.43 20.73
CA SER A 4 -17.21 40.05 21.11
C SER A 4 -18.41 39.44 21.85
N GLU A 5 -19.36 38.89 21.11
CA GLU A 5 -20.07 37.74 21.64
C GLU A 5 -19.02 36.64 21.85
N LYS A 6 -18.71 36.32 23.09
CA LYS A 6 -17.88 35.19 23.46
C LYS A 6 -18.65 33.93 23.06
N PHE A 7 -18.23 33.30 21.95
CA PHE A 7 -18.72 31.97 21.60
C PHE A 7 -18.25 30.95 22.65
N THR A 8 -19.13 30.58 23.55
CA THR A 8 -18.81 29.62 24.64
C THR A 8 -18.83 28.17 24.17
N GLY A 9 -19.43 27.87 22.99
CA GLY A 9 -19.61 26.50 22.50
C GLY A 9 -20.53 25.65 23.37
N LEU A 10 -20.57 24.34 23.10
CA LEU A 10 -21.40 23.39 23.84
C LEU A 10 -20.74 23.03 25.20
N SER A 11 -21.56 22.78 26.21
CA SER A 11 -21.13 22.12 27.46
C SER A 11 -21.02 20.60 27.27
N ASP A 12 -20.28 19.91 28.13
CA ASP A 12 -20.12 18.45 28.05
C ASP A 12 -21.47 17.72 28.16
N GLU A 13 -22.41 18.22 28.90
CA GLU A 13 -23.77 17.68 29.02
C GLU A 13 -24.53 17.83 27.70
N GLN A 14 -24.44 18.99 27.05
CA GLN A 14 -25.05 19.24 25.75
C GLN A 14 -24.43 18.39 24.64
N VAL A 15 -23.13 18.11 24.71
CA VAL A 15 -22.45 17.21 23.78
C VAL A 15 -23.01 15.79 23.88
N ILE A 16 -23.24 15.29 25.10
CA ILE A 16 -23.83 13.97 25.32
C ILE A 16 -25.28 13.93 24.80
N GLU A 17 -26.08 14.94 25.11
CA GLU A 17 -27.48 15.04 24.63
C GLU A 17 -27.55 15.07 23.12
N ASN A 18 -26.75 15.92 22.46
CA ASN A 18 -26.73 16.05 21.01
C ASN A 18 -26.22 14.77 20.32
N ARG A 19 -25.27 14.06 20.97
CA ARG A 19 -24.81 12.75 20.47
C ARG A 19 -25.92 11.70 20.50
N LEU A 20 -26.72 11.67 21.54
CA LEU A 20 -27.87 10.76 21.64
C LEU A 20 -28.96 11.08 20.62
N LYS A 21 -29.19 12.37 20.35
CA LYS A 21 -30.26 12.87 19.46
C LYS A 21 -29.90 12.77 17.99
N HIS A 22 -28.68 13.08 17.61
CA HIS A 22 -28.24 13.23 16.21
C HIS A 22 -27.20 12.18 15.77
N GLY A 23 -26.70 11.36 16.68
CA GLY A 23 -25.67 10.37 16.42
C GLY A 23 -24.24 10.93 16.42
N THR A 24 -23.31 10.14 15.93
CA THR A 24 -21.89 10.46 15.81
C THR A 24 -21.54 10.87 14.38
N ASN A 25 -20.43 11.58 14.18
CA ASN A 25 -20.00 12.01 12.84
C ASN A 25 -19.28 10.90 12.06
N ILE A 26 -19.85 9.67 12.09
CA ILE A 26 -19.37 8.51 11.36
C ILE A 26 -20.30 8.28 10.15
N ILE A 27 -19.69 8.07 8.98
CA ILE A 27 -20.43 7.59 7.81
C ILE A 27 -20.57 6.08 7.93
N THR A 28 -21.79 5.58 7.90
CA THR A 28 -22.06 4.15 7.99
C THR A 28 -21.50 3.46 6.75
N PRO A 29 -20.52 2.53 6.88
CA PRO A 29 -20.03 1.78 5.74
C PRO A 29 -21.17 1.03 5.06
N ALA A 30 -21.05 0.76 3.76
CA ALA A 30 -22.02 -0.07 3.05
C ALA A 30 -22.27 -1.38 3.81
N PRO A 31 -23.51 -1.87 3.84
CA PRO A 31 -23.83 -3.12 4.49
C PRO A 31 -22.96 -4.23 3.89
N LYS A 32 -22.11 -4.83 4.71
CA LYS A 32 -21.26 -5.94 4.28
C LYS A 32 -22.14 -7.14 3.97
N ASP A 33 -21.82 -7.86 2.92
CA ASP A 33 -22.46 -9.13 2.62
C ASP A 33 -22.36 -10.06 3.85
N PRO A 34 -23.45 -10.76 4.20
CA PRO A 34 -23.44 -11.66 5.35
C PRO A 34 -22.40 -12.75 5.15
N ILE A 35 -21.72 -13.15 6.23
CA ILE A 35 -20.60 -14.10 6.23
C ILE A 35 -20.94 -15.40 5.47
N TRP A 36 -22.15 -15.90 5.64
CA TRP A 36 -22.59 -17.11 4.96
C TRP A 36 -22.68 -16.97 3.43
N LYS A 37 -23.04 -15.76 2.91
CA LYS A 37 -23.07 -15.48 1.47
C LYS A 37 -21.66 -15.50 0.87
N LEU A 38 -20.70 -14.87 1.55
CA LEU A 38 -19.28 -14.88 1.16
C LEU A 38 -18.71 -16.30 1.16
N TYR A 39 -19.12 -17.14 2.13
CA TYR A 39 -18.73 -18.54 2.17
C TYR A 39 -19.31 -19.34 1.00
N ILE A 40 -20.61 -19.18 0.70
CA ILE A 40 -21.27 -19.85 -0.43
C ILE A 40 -20.67 -19.40 -1.78
N GLU A 41 -20.20 -18.18 -1.87
CA GLU A 41 -19.54 -17.72 -3.10
C GLU A 41 -18.29 -18.52 -3.46
N LYS A 42 -17.60 -19.14 -2.49
CA LYS A 42 -16.46 -20.03 -2.74
C LYS A 42 -16.85 -21.25 -3.55
N PHE A 43 -18.08 -21.71 -3.46
CA PHE A 43 -18.58 -22.83 -4.26
C PHE A 43 -18.86 -22.47 -5.74
N LYS A 44 -18.72 -21.19 -6.12
CA LYS A 44 -18.77 -20.78 -7.53
C LYS A 44 -17.45 -21.02 -8.27
N ASP A 45 -16.38 -21.33 -7.54
CA ASP A 45 -15.08 -21.65 -8.13
C ASP A 45 -15.19 -22.85 -9.08
N PRO A 46 -14.66 -22.77 -10.31
CA PRO A 46 -14.74 -23.85 -11.29
C PRO A 46 -14.17 -25.18 -10.78
N LEU A 47 -13.09 -25.13 -10.02
CA LEU A 47 -12.43 -26.31 -9.48
C LEU A 47 -13.27 -26.98 -8.41
N ILE A 48 -13.82 -26.21 -7.47
CA ILE A 48 -14.73 -26.75 -6.44
C ILE A 48 -15.96 -27.40 -7.09
N ARG A 49 -16.44 -26.84 -8.20
CA ARG A 49 -17.53 -27.48 -8.97
C ARG A 49 -17.12 -28.81 -9.59
N ILE A 50 -15.90 -28.94 -10.12
CA ILE A 50 -15.38 -30.21 -10.63
C ILE A 50 -15.27 -31.23 -9.50
N LEU A 51 -14.74 -30.82 -8.34
CA LEU A 51 -14.66 -31.67 -7.15
C LEU A 51 -16.06 -32.13 -6.65
N LEU A 52 -17.05 -31.25 -6.67
CA LEU A 52 -18.42 -31.59 -6.34
C LEU A 52 -19.01 -32.64 -7.31
N ILE A 53 -18.71 -32.48 -8.61
CA ILE A 53 -19.14 -33.50 -9.61
C ILE A 53 -18.41 -34.81 -9.34
N ALA A 54 -17.10 -34.80 -9.08
CA ALA A 54 -16.35 -35.98 -8.71
C ALA A 54 -16.91 -36.64 -7.44
N ALA A 55 -17.27 -35.85 -6.42
CA ALA A 55 -17.91 -36.35 -5.20
C ALA A 55 -19.26 -36.99 -5.48
N VAL A 56 -20.08 -36.40 -6.35
CA VAL A 56 -21.38 -36.99 -6.76
C VAL A 56 -21.17 -38.31 -7.52
N LEU A 57 -20.21 -38.36 -8.44
CA LEU A 57 -19.87 -39.56 -9.17
C LEU A 57 -19.33 -40.65 -8.24
N SER A 58 -18.40 -40.31 -7.35
CA SER A 58 -17.91 -41.21 -6.29
C SER A 58 -19.05 -41.72 -5.41
N PHE A 59 -20.01 -40.85 -5.05
CA PHE A 59 -21.21 -41.25 -4.29
C PHE A 59 -22.05 -42.27 -5.06
N ILE A 60 -22.25 -42.10 -6.35
CA ILE A 60 -22.98 -43.06 -7.19
C ILE A 60 -22.26 -44.42 -7.19
N ILE A 61 -20.94 -44.47 -7.30
CA ILE A 61 -20.15 -45.70 -7.21
C ILE A 61 -20.33 -46.31 -5.83
N SER A 62 -20.19 -45.54 -4.78
CA SER A 62 -20.30 -45.97 -3.40
C SER A 62 -21.66 -46.63 -3.08
N LEU A 63 -22.73 -46.20 -3.75
CA LEU A 63 -24.06 -46.85 -3.63
C LEU A 63 -24.05 -48.31 -4.15
N PHE A 64 -23.23 -48.60 -5.16
CA PHE A 64 -23.09 -49.93 -5.73
C PHE A 64 -22.08 -50.79 -4.99
N GLU A 65 -20.93 -50.20 -4.58
CA GLU A 65 -19.88 -50.92 -3.86
C GLU A 65 -20.14 -51.05 -2.36
N LYS A 66 -21.07 -50.24 -1.81
CA LYS A 66 -21.39 -50.12 -0.39
C LYS A 66 -20.20 -49.63 0.45
N ASP A 67 -19.24 -48.94 -0.21
CA ASP A 67 -18.12 -48.29 0.41
C ASP A 67 -18.21 -46.76 0.21
N PHE A 68 -18.38 -45.99 1.31
CA PHE A 68 -18.57 -44.56 1.31
C PHE A 68 -17.33 -43.78 1.77
N TYR A 69 -16.25 -44.46 2.10
CA TYR A 69 -15.08 -43.80 2.70
C TYR A 69 -14.43 -42.81 1.73
N GLU A 70 -14.30 -43.12 0.46
CA GLU A 70 -13.71 -42.24 -0.54
C GLU A 70 -14.60 -41.01 -0.78
N THR A 71 -15.90 -41.20 -0.96
CA THR A 71 -16.85 -40.10 -1.11
C THR A 71 -16.86 -39.15 0.10
N LEU A 72 -16.91 -39.74 1.31
CA LEU A 72 -16.84 -38.96 2.55
C LEU A 72 -15.54 -38.15 2.64
N GLY A 73 -14.43 -38.78 2.25
CA GLY A 73 -13.11 -38.10 2.20
C GLY A 73 -13.09 -36.92 1.27
N ILE A 74 -13.65 -37.03 0.05
CA ILE A 74 -13.74 -35.92 -0.91
C ILE A 74 -14.60 -34.78 -0.32
N PHE A 75 -15.77 -35.09 0.27
CA PHE A 75 -16.64 -34.08 0.89
C PHE A 75 -15.96 -33.37 2.05
N ILE A 76 -15.32 -34.10 2.96
CA ILE A 76 -14.58 -33.52 4.09
C ILE A 76 -13.44 -32.63 3.57
N ALA A 77 -12.70 -33.08 2.57
CA ALA A 77 -11.63 -32.30 1.98
C ALA A 77 -12.13 -31.00 1.33
N ILE A 78 -13.24 -31.02 0.58
CA ILE A 78 -13.88 -29.82 0.02
C ILE A 78 -14.29 -28.85 1.12
N ILE A 79 -14.95 -29.35 2.19
CA ILE A 79 -15.39 -28.49 3.31
C ILE A 79 -14.18 -27.88 4.04
N LEU A 80 -13.16 -28.67 4.33
CA LEU A 80 -11.95 -28.18 4.99
C LEU A 80 -11.25 -27.10 4.15
N ALA A 81 -11.10 -27.36 2.88
CA ALA A 81 -10.50 -26.47 1.92
C ALA A 81 -11.19 -25.13 1.81
N THR A 82 -12.49 -25.18 1.54
CA THR A 82 -13.32 -23.98 1.45
C THR A 82 -13.35 -23.21 2.77
N SER A 83 -13.40 -23.92 3.90
CA SER A 83 -13.41 -23.29 5.23
C SER A 83 -12.08 -22.65 5.59
N ILE A 84 -10.97 -23.32 5.34
CA ILE A 84 -9.62 -22.78 5.61
C ILE A 84 -9.35 -21.58 4.68
N GLY A 85 -9.60 -21.70 3.39
CA GLY A 85 -9.44 -20.62 2.42
C GLY A 85 -10.30 -19.42 2.76
N PHE A 86 -11.57 -19.64 3.12
CA PHE A 86 -12.48 -18.58 3.56
C PHE A 86 -11.99 -17.91 4.85
N TRP A 87 -11.56 -18.67 5.85
CA TRP A 87 -11.06 -18.15 7.12
C TRP A 87 -9.88 -17.20 6.91
N PHE A 88 -8.88 -17.58 6.13
CA PHE A 88 -7.71 -16.75 5.88
C PHE A 88 -8.08 -15.46 5.14
N GLU A 89 -8.96 -15.54 4.14
CA GLU A 89 -9.40 -14.35 3.40
C GLU A 89 -10.24 -13.41 4.27
N TYR A 90 -11.16 -13.98 5.07
CA TYR A 90 -11.97 -13.22 6.00
C TYR A 90 -11.12 -12.52 7.08
N ASP A 91 -10.17 -13.24 7.67
CA ASP A 91 -9.25 -12.67 8.67
C ASP A 91 -8.37 -11.57 8.07
N ALA A 92 -7.89 -11.75 6.85
CA ALA A 92 -7.11 -10.73 6.13
C ALA A 92 -7.94 -9.47 5.85
N ARG A 93 -9.16 -9.61 5.34
CA ARG A 93 -10.09 -8.49 5.11
C ARG A 93 -10.47 -7.78 6.41
N ARG A 94 -10.79 -8.53 7.45
CA ARG A 94 -11.10 -7.97 8.79
C ARG A 94 -9.94 -7.15 9.36
N LYS A 95 -8.72 -7.64 9.22
CA LYS A 95 -7.53 -6.91 9.69
C LYS A 95 -7.31 -5.62 8.90
N PHE A 96 -7.55 -5.64 7.60
CA PHE A 96 -7.50 -4.44 6.76
C PHE A 96 -8.55 -3.40 7.18
N ASP A 97 -9.79 -3.82 7.40
CA ASP A 97 -10.87 -2.95 7.85
C ASP A 97 -10.55 -2.26 9.18
N ILE A 98 -9.98 -3.01 10.13
CA ILE A 98 -9.57 -2.45 11.44
C ILE A 98 -8.46 -1.39 11.26
N LEU A 99 -7.51 -1.61 10.37
CA LEU A 99 -6.44 -0.64 10.09
C LEU A 99 -6.98 0.65 9.46
N ASN A 100 -8.01 0.56 8.63
CA ASN A 100 -8.63 1.73 8.01
C ASN A 100 -9.51 2.54 9.00
N LEU A 101 -10.06 1.92 10.03
CA LEU A 101 -10.82 2.63 11.07
C LEU A 101 -9.96 3.60 11.91
N VAL A 102 -8.65 3.41 11.97
CA VAL A 102 -7.71 4.34 12.64
C VAL A 102 -7.67 5.71 11.94
N ASN A 103 -8.12 5.82 10.70
CA ASN A 103 -8.15 7.07 9.94
C ASN A 103 -9.21 8.09 10.40
N ASP A 104 -10.23 7.71 11.17
CA ASP A 104 -11.28 8.62 11.66
C ASP A 104 -10.85 9.40 12.91
N GLU A 105 -9.61 9.26 13.37
CA GLU A 105 -9.04 9.95 14.52
C GLU A 105 -8.38 11.30 14.17
N ILE A 106 -8.71 11.91 13.01
CA ILE A 106 -8.21 13.24 12.64
C ILE A 106 -8.71 14.25 13.67
N PRO A 107 -7.82 14.99 14.38
CA PRO A 107 -8.22 15.98 15.33
C PRO A 107 -8.83 17.20 14.63
N CYS A 108 -9.95 17.68 15.15
CA CYS A 108 -10.62 18.89 14.72
C CYS A 108 -10.67 19.89 15.86
N LYS A 109 -10.37 21.16 15.57
CA LYS A 109 -10.43 22.25 16.57
C LYS A 109 -11.86 22.67 16.79
N VAL A 110 -12.32 22.54 18.02
CA VAL A 110 -13.67 22.95 18.43
C VAL A 110 -13.62 23.89 19.63
N ILE A 111 -14.65 24.73 19.75
CA ILE A 111 -14.85 25.53 20.94
C ILE A 111 -15.90 24.84 21.80
N ARG A 112 -15.52 24.35 22.98
CA ARG A 112 -16.40 23.77 24.01
C ARG A 112 -16.07 24.36 25.37
N ASN A 113 -17.06 24.60 26.19
CA ASN A 113 -16.90 25.22 27.53
C ASN A 113 -16.10 26.54 27.51
N GLY A 114 -16.17 27.30 26.40
CA GLY A 114 -15.42 28.55 26.22
C GLY A 114 -13.95 28.40 25.87
N ASN A 115 -13.44 27.17 25.73
CA ASN A 115 -12.05 26.88 25.39
C ASN A 115 -11.93 26.20 23.99
N VAL A 116 -10.82 26.46 23.31
CA VAL A 116 -10.49 25.75 22.08
C VAL A 116 -9.86 24.41 22.47
N THR A 117 -10.48 23.30 22.03
CA THR A 117 -10.01 21.94 22.29
C THR A 117 -9.91 21.16 20.99
N GLU A 118 -9.05 20.18 20.91
CA GLU A 118 -8.98 19.24 19.78
C GLU A 118 -9.81 18.00 20.10
N VAL A 119 -10.72 17.65 19.18
CA VAL A 119 -11.61 16.51 19.30
C VAL A 119 -11.51 15.65 18.04
N PRO A 120 -11.44 14.31 18.15
CA PRO A 120 -11.48 13.44 16.98
C PRO A 120 -12.71 13.72 16.09
N ARG A 121 -12.53 13.71 14.77
CA ARG A 121 -13.61 13.96 13.80
C ARG A 121 -14.85 13.13 14.06
N LYS A 122 -14.72 11.89 14.48
CA LYS A 122 -15.83 10.98 14.83
C LYS A 122 -16.67 11.46 16.01
N ASP A 123 -16.07 12.25 16.90
CA ASP A 123 -16.69 12.71 18.16
C ASP A 123 -17.34 14.10 18.06
N LEU A 124 -17.36 14.68 16.84
CA LEU A 124 -18.10 15.90 16.56
C LEU A 124 -19.61 15.64 16.63
N VAL A 125 -20.34 16.62 17.17
CA VAL A 125 -21.80 16.56 17.29
C VAL A 125 -22.46 17.79 16.69
N VAL A 126 -23.74 17.68 16.37
CA VAL A 126 -24.53 18.83 15.92
C VAL A 126 -24.51 19.92 17.01
N GLY A 127 -24.22 21.17 16.59
CA GLY A 127 -24.12 22.32 17.49
C GLY A 127 -22.68 22.66 17.90
N ASP A 128 -21.70 21.79 17.67
CA ASP A 128 -20.29 22.12 17.91
C ASP A 128 -19.84 23.34 17.07
N LEU A 129 -19.01 24.18 17.65
CA LEU A 129 -18.36 25.29 16.98
C LEU A 129 -16.97 24.88 16.54
N ILE A 130 -16.74 24.81 15.24
CA ILE A 130 -15.48 24.45 14.63
C ILE A 130 -14.71 25.69 14.16
N ILE A 131 -13.39 25.61 14.23
CA ILE A 131 -12.45 26.60 13.68
C ILE A 131 -11.71 25.95 12.55
N LEU A 132 -11.78 26.53 11.36
CA LEU A 132 -11.16 25.98 10.17
C LEU A 132 -10.27 27.04 9.50
N THR A 133 -9.14 26.58 8.96
CA THR A 133 -8.13 27.39 8.30
C THR A 133 -7.77 26.83 6.93
N THR A 134 -7.04 27.61 6.14
CA THR A 134 -6.58 27.18 4.80
C THR A 134 -5.89 25.81 4.84
N GLY A 135 -6.30 24.91 3.95
CA GLY A 135 -5.77 23.55 3.83
C GLY A 135 -6.53 22.51 4.67
N GLU A 136 -7.49 22.93 5.50
CA GLU A 136 -8.28 22.00 6.30
C GLU A 136 -9.54 21.56 5.53
N GLU A 137 -9.91 20.30 5.70
CA GLU A 137 -11.17 19.73 5.20
C GLU A 137 -12.31 20.05 6.16
N VAL A 138 -13.47 20.39 5.64
CA VAL A 138 -14.69 20.58 6.43
C VAL A 138 -15.15 19.22 7.00
N PRO A 139 -15.13 19.02 8.32
CA PRO A 139 -15.35 17.71 8.92
C PRO A 139 -16.81 17.25 8.98
N ALA A 140 -17.75 18.20 8.91
CA ALA A 140 -19.19 17.99 8.96
C ALA A 140 -19.89 19.19 8.30
N ASP A 141 -21.15 19.05 7.89
CA ASP A 141 -21.88 20.19 7.33
C ASP A 141 -22.13 21.25 8.40
N ALA A 142 -21.79 22.49 8.11
CA ALA A 142 -21.83 23.57 9.08
C ALA A 142 -22.30 24.90 8.46
N ILE A 143 -22.83 25.79 9.31
CA ILE A 143 -23.17 27.16 8.97
C ILE A 143 -22.10 28.11 9.46
N LEU A 144 -21.64 29.00 8.60
CA LEU A 144 -20.64 30.01 8.90
C LEU A 144 -21.20 31.03 9.89
N LEU A 145 -20.43 31.28 10.96
CA LEU A 145 -20.70 32.35 11.93
C LEU A 145 -19.77 33.55 11.69
N GLU A 146 -18.49 33.25 11.39
CA GLU A 146 -17.48 34.23 11.02
C GLU A 146 -16.68 33.70 9.83
N SER A 147 -16.36 34.58 8.89
CA SER A 147 -15.51 34.21 7.75
C SER A 147 -14.66 35.39 7.32
N VAL A 148 -13.38 35.12 6.96
CA VAL A 148 -12.46 36.12 6.43
C VAL A 148 -11.86 35.60 5.14
N SER A 149 -12.20 36.26 4.03
CA SER A 149 -11.73 35.94 2.67
C SER A 149 -11.85 34.45 2.32
N LEU A 150 -12.94 33.81 2.73
CA LEU A 150 -13.10 32.36 2.66
C LEU A 150 -13.40 31.91 1.23
N ARG A 151 -12.53 31.04 0.72
CA ARG A 151 -12.70 30.32 -0.54
C ARG A 151 -12.64 28.81 -0.28
N ILE A 152 -13.62 28.09 -0.80
CA ILE A 152 -13.78 26.65 -0.58
C ILE A 152 -13.82 25.93 -1.92
N ASP A 153 -13.10 24.84 -2.05
CA ASP A 153 -13.20 23.92 -3.17
C ASP A 153 -14.33 22.92 -2.89
N GLU A 154 -15.41 23.04 -3.64
CA GLU A 154 -16.58 22.17 -3.56
C GLU A 154 -16.63 21.16 -4.73
N SER A 155 -15.58 21.05 -5.53
CA SER A 155 -15.53 20.20 -6.72
C SER A 155 -15.85 18.72 -6.44
N SER A 156 -15.55 18.25 -5.23
CA SER A 156 -15.85 16.87 -4.78
C SER A 156 -17.34 16.57 -4.67
N LEU A 157 -18.19 17.59 -4.50
CA LEU A 157 -19.65 17.46 -4.34
C LEU A 157 -20.43 18.07 -5.49
N THR A 158 -20.01 19.24 -5.99
CA THR A 158 -20.74 20.01 -7.00
C THR A 158 -20.12 19.94 -8.39
N GLY A 159 -18.83 19.52 -8.48
CA GLY A 159 -18.05 19.62 -9.71
C GLY A 159 -17.56 21.03 -10.04
N GLU A 160 -17.95 22.04 -9.25
CA GLU A 160 -17.54 23.44 -9.42
C GLU A 160 -16.22 23.73 -8.68
N PRO A 161 -15.25 24.34 -9.36
CA PRO A 161 -14.01 24.75 -8.69
C PRO A 161 -14.27 25.97 -7.80
N VAL A 162 -13.52 26.06 -6.75
CA VAL A 162 -13.41 27.14 -5.76
C VAL A 162 -14.52 28.20 -5.72
N THR A 163 -15.39 28.07 -4.72
CA THR A 163 -16.53 28.99 -4.46
C THR A 163 -16.20 29.94 -3.31
N TYR A 164 -16.66 31.21 -3.41
CA TYR A 164 -16.60 32.15 -2.29
C TYR A 164 -17.74 31.88 -1.30
N LYS A 165 -17.39 31.77 -0.02
CA LYS A 165 -18.36 31.59 1.07
C LYS A 165 -18.27 32.74 2.08
N THR A 166 -19.37 33.10 2.65
CA THR A 166 -19.45 34.21 3.62
C THR A 166 -20.53 33.98 4.69
N ALA A 167 -20.24 34.44 5.90
CA ALA A 167 -21.22 34.45 6.97
C ALA A 167 -22.39 35.41 6.70
N HIS A 168 -22.23 36.36 5.78
CA HIS A 168 -23.23 37.38 5.40
C HIS A 168 -23.69 37.15 3.95
N PRO A 169 -24.66 36.25 3.69
CA PRO A 169 -25.10 35.89 2.33
C PRO A 169 -25.69 37.07 1.56
N GLU A 170 -26.20 38.12 2.25
CA GLU A 170 -26.75 39.33 1.65
C GLU A 170 -25.73 40.16 0.84
N MET A 171 -24.42 39.89 1.02
CA MET A 171 -23.32 40.56 0.31
C MET A 171 -22.93 39.88 -1.01
N LEU A 172 -23.49 38.72 -1.34
CA LEU A 172 -23.18 37.99 -2.57
C LEU A 172 -24.36 37.90 -3.50
N THR A 173 -24.21 38.39 -4.73
CA THR A 173 -25.18 38.32 -5.83
C THR A 173 -25.02 37.08 -6.71
N LEU A 174 -24.21 36.12 -6.32
CA LEU A 174 -23.89 34.91 -7.10
C LEU A 174 -24.89 33.79 -6.78
N GLU A 175 -25.52 33.24 -7.80
CA GLU A 175 -26.24 31.96 -7.69
C GLU A 175 -25.25 30.84 -7.48
N THR A 176 -25.26 30.22 -6.29
CA THR A 176 -24.43 29.08 -5.92
C THR A 176 -25.31 27.87 -5.72
N THR A 177 -24.79 26.68 -6.00
CA THR A 177 -25.54 25.41 -5.86
C THR A 177 -25.99 25.16 -4.40
N TYR A 178 -25.19 25.59 -3.43
CA TYR A 178 -25.49 25.56 -2.00
C TYR A 178 -25.42 26.96 -1.40
N PRO A 179 -26.13 27.24 -0.31
CA PRO A 179 -26.16 28.56 0.32
C PRO A 179 -24.75 29.10 0.61
N PRO A 180 -24.47 30.39 0.37
CA PRO A 180 -23.14 30.97 0.55
C PRO A 180 -22.63 30.93 2.00
N ASN A 181 -23.50 30.74 2.96
CA ASN A 181 -23.19 30.63 4.39
C ASN A 181 -23.10 29.17 4.89
N GLU A 182 -23.30 28.19 4.01
CA GLU A 182 -23.22 26.78 4.34
C GLU A 182 -21.90 26.18 3.77
N ILE A 183 -21.19 25.42 4.59
CA ILE A 183 -20.00 24.67 4.22
C ILE A 183 -20.27 23.19 4.42
N LEU A 184 -19.84 22.39 3.46
CA LEU A 184 -20.22 20.99 3.36
C LEU A 184 -19.05 20.07 3.72
N ARG A 185 -19.35 18.94 4.35
CA ARG A 185 -18.38 17.90 4.65
C ARG A 185 -17.62 17.44 3.41
N GLY A 186 -16.30 17.25 3.53
CA GLY A 186 -15.47 16.76 2.42
C GLY A 186 -15.02 17.84 1.44
N THR A 187 -15.43 19.09 1.64
CA THR A 187 -14.93 20.26 0.90
C THR A 187 -13.70 20.84 1.59
N ILE A 188 -12.89 21.62 0.86
CA ILE A 188 -11.58 22.03 1.31
C ILE A 188 -11.47 23.55 1.34
N ILE A 189 -10.94 24.09 2.43
CA ILE A 189 -10.66 25.52 2.51
C ILE A 189 -9.37 25.83 1.74
N VAL A 190 -9.55 26.51 0.60
CA VAL A 190 -8.44 26.92 -0.29
C VAL A 190 -7.77 28.20 0.22
N ASP A 191 -8.55 29.13 0.76
CA ASP A 191 -8.04 30.40 1.27
C ASP A 191 -8.94 30.95 2.37
N GLY A 192 -8.35 31.71 3.31
CA GLY A 192 -9.05 32.31 4.42
C GLY A 192 -9.18 31.38 5.65
N HIS A 193 -10.05 31.83 6.57
CA HIS A 193 -10.38 31.09 7.78
C HIS A 193 -11.82 31.38 8.20
N CYS A 194 -12.41 30.47 8.97
CA CYS A 194 -13.77 30.62 9.45
C CYS A 194 -14.04 29.98 10.81
N LYS A 195 -15.12 30.45 11.45
CA LYS A 195 -15.78 29.75 12.55
C LYS A 195 -17.16 29.34 12.07
N ALA A 196 -17.52 28.09 12.27
CA ALA A 196 -18.79 27.55 11.79
C ALA A 196 -19.45 26.67 12.86
N LYS A 197 -20.77 26.58 12.83
CA LYS A 197 -21.58 25.74 13.71
C LYS A 197 -22.05 24.50 12.95
N ILE A 198 -21.76 23.32 13.45
CA ILE A 198 -22.17 22.05 12.85
C ILE A 198 -23.70 21.92 12.87
N ILE A 199 -24.28 21.59 11.73
CA ILE A 199 -25.73 21.39 11.54
C ILE A 199 -26.10 19.96 11.22
N ARG A 200 -25.22 19.19 10.54
CA ARG A 200 -25.42 17.78 10.18
C ARG A 200 -24.13 17.00 10.39
N VAL A 201 -24.25 15.75 10.85
CA VAL A 201 -23.12 14.84 11.09
C VAL A 201 -23.36 13.49 10.43
N GLY A 202 -22.28 12.76 10.15
CA GLY A 202 -22.31 11.39 9.63
C GLY A 202 -23.11 11.22 8.35
N ASP A 203 -24.01 10.25 8.33
CA ASP A 203 -24.85 9.92 7.17
C ASP A 203 -25.86 11.00 6.78
N GLN A 204 -26.10 11.97 7.65
CA GLN A 204 -27.01 13.08 7.39
C GLN A 204 -26.37 14.22 6.61
N THR A 205 -25.04 14.23 6.48
CA THR A 205 -24.32 15.22 5.67
C THR A 205 -24.60 14.99 4.18
N GLU A 206 -24.44 16.03 3.35
CA GLU A 206 -24.58 15.90 1.89
C GLU A 206 -23.60 14.87 1.33
N TYR A 207 -22.35 14.89 1.81
CA TYR A 207 -21.35 13.87 1.47
C TYR A 207 -21.79 12.46 1.90
N GLY A 208 -22.38 12.30 3.08
CA GLY A 208 -22.90 11.02 3.57
C GLY A 208 -24.04 10.46 2.70
N LYS A 209 -24.91 11.31 2.17
CA LYS A 209 -25.97 10.91 1.24
C LYS A 209 -25.39 10.41 -0.08
N VAL A 210 -24.44 11.14 -0.67
CA VAL A 210 -23.75 10.77 -1.92
C VAL A 210 -22.94 9.49 -1.72
N ALA A 211 -22.22 9.36 -0.61
CA ALA A 211 -21.45 8.17 -0.29
C ALA A 211 -22.31 6.91 -0.20
N ARG A 212 -23.51 7.00 0.32
CA ARG A 212 -24.48 5.90 0.36
C ARG A 212 -24.92 5.43 -1.03
N GLU A 213 -25.09 6.35 -1.97
CA GLU A 213 -25.47 6.04 -3.34
C GLU A 213 -24.29 5.53 -4.18
N ALA A 214 -23.09 6.05 -3.90
CA ALA A 214 -21.86 5.74 -4.62
C ALA A 214 -21.16 4.45 -4.17
N THR A 215 -21.65 3.73 -3.16
CA THR A 215 -21.01 2.53 -2.56
C THR A 215 -20.96 1.29 -3.47
N ARG A 216 -20.87 1.48 -4.79
CA ARG A 216 -20.48 0.44 -5.75
C ARG A 216 -19.08 0.71 -6.31
N PHE A 217 -18.10 0.94 -5.42
CA PHE A 217 -16.72 1.06 -5.87
C PHE A 217 -16.18 -0.31 -6.23
N THR A 218 -15.82 -0.44 -7.48
CA THR A 218 -14.98 -1.51 -8.01
C THR A 218 -13.64 -1.51 -7.24
N ASP A 219 -13.31 -2.64 -6.62
CA ASP A 219 -11.95 -2.94 -6.19
C ASP A 219 -11.03 -2.72 -7.40
N GLN A 220 -10.08 -1.79 -7.29
CA GLN A 220 -9.05 -1.64 -8.32
C GLN A 220 -8.19 -2.90 -8.30
N ASP A 221 -8.16 -3.60 -9.43
CA ASP A 221 -7.37 -4.81 -9.58
C ASP A 221 -5.90 -4.54 -9.31
N ILE A 222 -5.33 -5.31 -8.38
CA ILE A 222 -3.90 -5.26 -8.06
C ILE A 222 -3.13 -5.78 -9.29
N PRO A 223 -2.13 -5.06 -9.83
CA PRO A 223 -1.39 -5.50 -11.02
C PRO A 223 -0.80 -6.91 -10.89
N LEU A 224 -0.39 -7.28 -9.70
CA LEU A 224 0.09 -8.62 -9.38
C LEU A 224 -1.01 -9.67 -9.52
N ASN A 225 -2.24 -9.38 -9.10
CA ASN A 225 -3.37 -10.30 -9.24
C ASN A 225 -3.63 -10.64 -10.71
N ALA A 226 -3.54 -9.66 -11.60
CA ALA A 226 -3.69 -9.90 -13.04
C ALA A 226 -2.61 -10.84 -13.59
N GLN A 227 -1.35 -10.69 -13.17
CA GLN A 227 -0.27 -11.61 -13.56
C GLN A 227 -0.48 -13.02 -12.99
N LEU A 228 -0.94 -13.13 -11.75
CA LEU A 228 -1.21 -14.41 -11.10
C LEU A 228 -2.43 -15.10 -11.71
N GLU A 229 -3.47 -14.34 -12.06
CA GLU A 229 -4.62 -14.86 -12.78
C GLU A 229 -4.22 -15.41 -14.16
N GLN A 230 -3.37 -14.68 -14.89
CA GLN A 230 -2.81 -15.16 -16.16
C GLN A 230 -2.00 -16.45 -15.97
N LEU A 231 -1.20 -16.53 -14.90
CA LEU A 231 -0.43 -17.72 -14.57
C LEU A 231 -1.36 -18.90 -14.23
N ALA A 232 -2.37 -18.67 -13.38
CA ALA A 232 -3.35 -19.68 -13.01
C ALA A 232 -4.13 -20.19 -14.23
N LYS A 233 -4.53 -19.30 -15.15
CA LYS A 233 -5.16 -19.68 -16.44
C LYS A 233 -4.24 -20.55 -17.29
N LEU A 234 -2.98 -20.19 -17.42
CA LEU A 234 -2.02 -20.98 -18.20
C LEU A 234 -1.85 -22.39 -17.63
N ILE A 235 -1.72 -22.50 -16.32
CA ILE A 235 -1.55 -23.79 -15.64
C ILE A 235 -2.84 -24.61 -15.69
N GLY A 236 -3.99 -23.96 -15.46
CA GLY A 236 -5.31 -24.62 -15.54
C GLY A 236 -5.60 -25.18 -16.93
N VAL A 237 -5.31 -24.43 -17.99
CA VAL A 237 -5.43 -24.92 -19.38
C VAL A 237 -4.49 -26.10 -19.65
N GLY A 238 -3.24 -26.00 -19.19
CA GLY A 238 -2.28 -27.09 -19.28
C GLY A 238 -2.76 -28.34 -18.56
N GLY A 239 -3.21 -28.20 -17.31
CA GLY A 239 -3.75 -29.30 -16.54
C GLY A 239 -4.97 -29.97 -17.17
N PHE A 240 -5.91 -29.18 -17.68
CA PHE A 240 -7.08 -29.68 -18.38
C PHE A 240 -6.70 -30.43 -19.66
N ALA A 241 -5.72 -29.95 -20.42
CA ALA A 241 -5.20 -30.63 -21.60
C ALA A 241 -4.55 -31.98 -21.23
N PHE A 242 -3.71 -32.02 -20.19
CA PHE A 242 -3.11 -33.25 -19.68
C PHE A 242 -4.17 -34.24 -19.17
N ALA A 243 -5.17 -33.79 -18.44
CA ALA A 243 -6.26 -34.62 -17.94
C ALA A 243 -7.06 -35.24 -19.09
N THR A 244 -7.41 -34.45 -20.09
CA THR A 244 -8.13 -34.91 -21.28
C THR A 244 -7.30 -35.93 -22.06
N LEU A 245 -6.00 -35.66 -22.21
CA LEU A 245 -5.08 -36.59 -22.87
C LEU A 245 -4.96 -37.91 -22.12
N THR A 246 -4.79 -37.85 -20.79
CA THR A 246 -4.69 -39.03 -19.94
C THR A 246 -5.95 -39.89 -20.03
N PHE A 247 -7.11 -39.26 -19.84
CA PHE A 247 -8.36 -39.97 -19.97
C PHE A 247 -8.55 -40.62 -21.35
N GLY A 248 -8.23 -39.89 -22.43
CA GLY A 248 -8.26 -40.40 -23.78
C GLY A 248 -7.34 -41.60 -24.00
N ILE A 249 -6.11 -41.55 -23.50
CA ILE A 249 -5.14 -42.65 -23.61
C ILE A 249 -5.63 -43.89 -22.81
N LEU A 250 -6.07 -43.71 -21.57
CA LEU A 250 -6.59 -44.80 -20.75
C LEU A 250 -7.84 -45.44 -21.35
N PHE A 251 -8.77 -44.63 -21.85
CA PHE A 251 -9.97 -45.09 -22.53
C PHE A 251 -9.68 -45.88 -23.83
N ILE A 252 -8.67 -45.46 -24.60
CA ILE A 252 -8.19 -46.16 -25.78
C ILE A 252 -7.44 -47.45 -25.39
N LYS A 253 -6.63 -47.39 -24.28
CA LYS A 253 -5.94 -48.58 -23.78
C LYS A 253 -6.93 -49.69 -23.39
N GLY A 254 -8.08 -49.38 -22.81
CA GLY A 254 -9.16 -50.34 -22.53
C GLY A 254 -9.69 -51.02 -23.77
N LEU A 255 -9.81 -50.28 -24.91
CA LEU A 255 -10.19 -50.89 -26.21
C LEU A 255 -9.08 -51.83 -26.75
N ILE A 256 -7.83 -51.41 -26.73
CA ILE A 256 -6.68 -52.18 -27.21
C ILE A 256 -6.48 -53.47 -26.40
N SER A 257 -6.70 -53.40 -25.07
CA SER A 257 -6.60 -54.53 -24.17
C SER A 257 -7.76 -55.53 -24.30
N GLY A 258 -8.74 -55.28 -25.16
CA GLY A 258 -9.86 -56.16 -25.41
C GLY A 258 -10.92 -56.15 -24.29
N HIS A 259 -10.90 -55.18 -23.39
CA HIS A 259 -11.92 -55.01 -22.34
C HIS A 259 -13.26 -54.56 -22.90
N TYR A 260 -13.28 -53.84 -24.05
CA TYR A 260 -14.47 -53.36 -24.72
C TYR A 260 -14.53 -53.86 -26.18
N SER A 261 -15.72 -54.20 -26.68
CA SER A 261 -15.95 -54.28 -28.11
C SER A 261 -16.00 -52.88 -28.75
N ILE A 262 -15.74 -52.74 -30.06
CA ILE A 262 -15.83 -51.46 -30.77
C ILE A 262 -17.21 -50.80 -30.61
N ILE A 263 -18.28 -51.59 -30.56
CA ILE A 263 -19.64 -51.10 -30.39
C ILE A 263 -19.84 -50.55 -28.98
N GLN A 264 -19.39 -51.28 -27.94
CA GLN A 264 -19.44 -50.84 -26.53
C GLN A 264 -18.62 -49.58 -26.31
N TRP A 265 -17.42 -49.49 -26.94
CA TRP A 265 -16.59 -48.32 -26.88
C TRP A 265 -17.28 -47.09 -27.52
N GLY A 266 -17.89 -47.27 -28.71
CA GLY A 266 -18.65 -46.24 -29.42
C GLY A 266 -19.87 -45.72 -28.65
N SER A 267 -20.68 -46.65 -28.06
CA SER A 267 -21.83 -46.24 -27.22
C SER A 267 -21.42 -45.51 -25.97
N SER A 268 -20.32 -45.90 -25.36
CA SER A 268 -19.73 -45.20 -24.21
C SER A 268 -19.25 -43.81 -24.56
N LEU A 269 -18.59 -43.66 -25.72
CA LEU A 269 -18.10 -42.36 -26.21
C LEU A 269 -19.27 -41.39 -26.43
N ILE A 270 -20.35 -41.85 -27.07
CA ILE A 270 -21.58 -41.08 -27.32
C ILE A 270 -22.19 -40.64 -25.98
N THR A 271 -22.28 -41.54 -25.00
CA THR A 271 -22.78 -41.22 -23.67
C THR A 271 -21.94 -40.18 -22.98
N MET A 272 -20.60 -40.30 -23.01
CA MET A 272 -19.69 -39.35 -22.42
C MET A 272 -19.77 -37.97 -23.08
N VAL A 273 -19.82 -37.89 -24.41
CA VAL A 273 -20.00 -36.62 -25.14
C VAL A 273 -21.33 -35.98 -24.76
N SER A 274 -22.42 -36.77 -24.65
CA SER A 274 -23.73 -36.27 -24.22
C SER A 274 -23.68 -35.67 -22.82
N ILE A 275 -23.07 -36.38 -21.87
CA ILE A 275 -22.85 -35.90 -20.49
C ILE A 275 -21.95 -34.63 -20.52
N GLY A 276 -20.88 -34.62 -21.33
CA GLY A 276 -20.01 -33.50 -21.53
C GLY A 276 -20.75 -32.23 -22.00
N ILE A 277 -21.73 -32.39 -22.92
CA ILE A 277 -22.58 -31.27 -23.33
C ILE A 277 -23.49 -30.81 -22.18
N MET A 278 -24.08 -31.70 -21.43
CA MET A 278 -24.95 -31.39 -20.26
C MET A 278 -24.20 -30.56 -19.20
N ILE A 279 -22.94 -30.94 -18.92
CA ILE A 279 -22.09 -30.27 -17.92
C ILE A 279 -21.15 -29.23 -18.52
N SER A 280 -21.42 -28.76 -19.76
CA SER A 280 -20.50 -27.90 -20.50
C SER A 280 -20.13 -26.60 -19.75
N LYS A 281 -20.97 -26.06 -18.89
CA LYS A 281 -20.65 -24.91 -18.01
C LYS A 281 -19.49 -25.15 -17.03
N VAL A 282 -19.14 -26.41 -16.78
CA VAL A 282 -18.05 -26.75 -15.85
C VAL A 282 -16.70 -26.67 -16.56
N TRP A 283 -16.60 -27.21 -17.76
CA TRP A 283 -15.33 -27.23 -18.51
C TRP A 283 -15.17 -26.04 -19.49
N ALA A 284 -16.25 -25.34 -19.86
CA ALA A 284 -16.21 -24.20 -20.76
C ALA A 284 -15.26 -23.09 -20.32
N PRO A 285 -15.11 -22.72 -19.03
CA PRO A 285 -14.14 -21.73 -18.57
C PRO A 285 -12.69 -22.08 -18.97
N PHE A 286 -12.28 -23.34 -18.83
CA PHE A 286 -10.92 -23.77 -19.21
C PHE A 286 -10.65 -23.62 -20.70
N ILE A 287 -11.65 -23.93 -21.54
CA ILE A 287 -11.54 -23.73 -22.99
C ILE A 287 -11.59 -22.25 -23.33
N GLN A 288 -12.39 -21.45 -22.64
CA GLN A 288 -12.40 -20.00 -22.80
C GLN A 288 -11.03 -19.40 -22.50
N ASP A 289 -10.40 -19.83 -21.42
CA ASP A 289 -9.06 -19.40 -21.04
C ASP A 289 -8.01 -19.83 -22.07
N ALA A 290 -8.14 -21.06 -22.60
CA ALA A 290 -7.28 -21.53 -23.70
C ALA A 290 -7.39 -20.65 -24.96
N PHE A 291 -8.61 -20.31 -25.39
CA PHE A 291 -8.81 -19.39 -26.52
C PHE A 291 -8.32 -17.98 -26.21
N GLY A 292 -8.48 -17.52 -24.95
CA GLY A 292 -7.98 -16.24 -24.45
C GLY A 292 -6.45 -16.11 -24.54
N LEU A 293 -5.70 -17.17 -24.23
CA LEU A 293 -4.25 -17.24 -24.37
C LEU A 293 -3.80 -17.00 -25.82
N PHE A 294 -4.60 -17.44 -26.81
CA PHE A 294 -4.35 -17.22 -28.24
C PHE A 294 -5.04 -15.97 -28.79
N ARG A 295 -5.57 -15.08 -27.93
CA ARG A 295 -6.32 -13.86 -28.29
C ARG A 295 -7.51 -14.13 -29.24
N ARG A 296 -8.12 -15.30 -29.11
CA ARG A 296 -9.31 -15.70 -29.89
C ARG A 296 -10.53 -15.76 -29.00
N HIS A 297 -11.67 -15.33 -29.52
CA HIS A 297 -12.96 -15.47 -28.85
C HIS A 297 -13.80 -16.54 -29.55
N SER A 298 -14.32 -17.49 -28.80
CA SER A 298 -15.20 -18.53 -29.33
C SER A 298 -16.67 -18.14 -29.16
N LYS A 299 -17.39 -18.08 -30.27
CA LYS A 299 -18.86 -17.86 -30.27
C LYS A 299 -19.61 -18.97 -29.52
N THR A 300 -19.10 -20.20 -29.62
CA THR A 300 -19.69 -21.39 -28.96
C THR A 300 -19.65 -21.27 -27.43
N ILE A 301 -18.55 -20.77 -26.88
CA ILE A 301 -18.41 -20.61 -25.43
C ILE A 301 -19.34 -19.49 -24.92
N HIS A 302 -19.44 -18.41 -25.69
CA HIS A 302 -20.39 -17.35 -25.36
C HIS A 302 -21.84 -17.90 -25.36
N TRP A 303 -22.19 -18.73 -26.31
CA TRP A 303 -23.48 -19.42 -26.38
C TRP A 303 -23.72 -20.32 -25.15
N ILE A 304 -22.74 -21.14 -24.75
CA ILE A 304 -22.82 -21.99 -23.54
C ILE A 304 -23.09 -21.15 -22.29
N ASN A 305 -22.36 -20.05 -22.13
CA ASN A 305 -22.48 -19.20 -20.95
C ASN A 305 -23.82 -18.44 -20.88
N SER A 306 -24.42 -18.11 -22.04
CA SER A 306 -25.70 -17.40 -22.10
C SER A 306 -26.92 -18.28 -21.86
N HIS A 307 -26.80 -19.62 -22.00
CA HIS A 307 -27.91 -20.56 -21.83
C HIS A 307 -28.02 -21.08 -20.37
N THR A 308 -29.24 -21.43 -19.97
CA THR A 308 -29.47 -22.04 -18.66
C THR A 308 -29.02 -23.50 -18.65
N TRP A 309 -28.84 -24.10 -17.47
CA TRP A 309 -28.54 -25.51 -17.30
C TRP A 309 -29.57 -26.41 -18.00
N GLY A 310 -30.86 -26.04 -17.94
CA GLY A 310 -31.94 -26.81 -18.60
C GLY A 310 -31.77 -26.93 -20.11
N HIS A 311 -31.34 -25.87 -20.81
CA HIS A 311 -31.09 -25.91 -22.24
C HIS A 311 -29.90 -26.82 -22.58
N LEU A 312 -28.87 -26.84 -21.78
CA LEU A 312 -27.67 -27.66 -22.01
C LEU A 312 -27.97 -29.15 -21.74
N ILE A 313 -28.75 -29.45 -20.69
CA ILE A 313 -29.23 -30.80 -20.43
C ILE A 313 -30.08 -31.27 -21.59
N LEU A 314 -31.03 -30.45 -22.08
CA LEU A 314 -31.86 -30.81 -23.21
C LEU A 314 -31.00 -31.02 -24.49
N ALA A 315 -30.00 -30.20 -24.73
CA ALA A 315 -29.10 -30.34 -25.87
C ALA A 315 -28.32 -31.68 -25.81
N GLY A 316 -27.82 -32.05 -24.62
CA GLY A 316 -27.15 -33.33 -24.41
C GLY A 316 -28.09 -34.53 -24.62
N LEU A 317 -29.33 -34.45 -24.12
CA LEU A 317 -30.35 -35.49 -24.35
C LEU A 317 -30.69 -35.62 -25.83
N VAL A 318 -30.90 -34.51 -26.52
CA VAL A 318 -31.19 -34.52 -27.96
C VAL A 318 -30.02 -35.13 -28.75
N PHE A 319 -28.76 -34.75 -28.39
CA PHE A 319 -27.58 -35.36 -28.98
C PHE A 319 -27.54 -36.88 -28.79
N PHE A 320 -27.76 -37.34 -27.56
CA PHE A 320 -27.81 -38.76 -27.20
C PHE A 320 -28.86 -39.51 -28.02
N ILE A 321 -30.11 -39.04 -28.04
CA ILE A 321 -31.22 -39.65 -28.77
C ILE A 321 -30.93 -39.69 -30.27
N LEU A 322 -30.40 -38.63 -30.83
CA LEU A 322 -30.07 -38.57 -32.25
C LEU A 322 -29.03 -39.63 -32.65
N PHE A 323 -27.97 -39.75 -31.88
CA PHE A 323 -26.93 -40.74 -32.16
C PHE A 323 -27.38 -42.17 -31.89
N MET A 324 -28.28 -42.42 -30.91
CA MET A 324 -28.92 -43.68 -30.71
C MET A 324 -29.83 -44.07 -31.91
N LEU A 325 -30.53 -43.09 -32.46
CA LEU A 325 -31.35 -43.32 -33.69
C LEU A 325 -30.48 -43.64 -34.90
N ILE A 326 -29.35 -42.95 -35.09
CA ILE A 326 -28.38 -43.23 -36.14
C ILE A 326 -27.83 -44.67 -36.01
N GLY A 327 -27.44 -45.07 -34.78
CA GLY A 327 -27.00 -46.42 -34.47
C GLY A 327 -28.04 -47.47 -34.80
N TYR A 328 -29.30 -47.21 -34.46
CA TYR A 328 -30.42 -48.11 -34.77
C TYR A 328 -30.61 -48.29 -36.30
N LEU A 329 -30.52 -47.18 -37.03
CA LEU A 329 -30.58 -47.23 -38.50
C LEU A 329 -29.40 -47.97 -39.13
N ALA A 330 -28.23 -47.96 -38.42
CA ALA A 330 -27.04 -48.73 -38.81
C ALA A 330 -27.08 -50.22 -38.38
N GLY A 331 -28.18 -50.69 -37.79
CA GLY A 331 -28.36 -52.08 -37.37
C GLY A 331 -27.88 -52.38 -35.92
N ILE A 332 -27.53 -51.36 -35.13
CA ILE A 332 -27.12 -51.48 -33.72
C ILE A 332 -28.38 -51.28 -32.87
N HIS A 333 -28.93 -52.30 -32.25
CA HIS A 333 -30.14 -52.21 -31.42
C HIS A 333 -29.80 -51.56 -30.06
N PRO A 334 -30.33 -50.34 -29.72
CA PRO A 334 -29.99 -49.64 -28.48
C PRO A 334 -30.54 -50.32 -27.20
N PHE A 335 -31.46 -51.25 -27.34
CA PHE A 335 -32.01 -52.01 -26.20
C PHE A 335 -31.34 -53.41 -26.01
N ASP A 336 -30.35 -53.73 -26.83
CA ASP A 336 -29.53 -54.92 -26.61
C ASP A 336 -28.42 -54.59 -25.60
N LEU A 337 -28.46 -55.25 -24.45
CA LEU A 337 -27.51 -55.07 -23.37
C LEU A 337 -26.04 -55.36 -23.74
N ASN A 338 -25.84 -56.22 -24.76
CA ASN A 338 -24.51 -56.56 -25.27
C ASN A 338 -23.82 -55.43 -26.00
N ASN A 339 -24.58 -54.41 -26.43
CA ASN A 339 -24.03 -53.19 -27.10
C ASN A 339 -23.61 -52.12 -26.06
N TRP A 340 -23.84 -52.37 -24.78
CA TRP A 340 -23.46 -51.49 -23.70
C TRP A 340 -22.37 -52.13 -22.84
N ILE A 341 -21.60 -51.25 -22.16
CA ILE A 341 -20.57 -51.71 -21.24
C ILE A 341 -21.19 -52.44 -20.03
N SER A 342 -20.51 -53.46 -19.57
CA SER A 342 -20.87 -54.13 -18.32
C SER A 342 -20.59 -53.19 -17.12
N ARG A 343 -21.14 -53.60 -15.96
CA ARG A 343 -20.89 -52.83 -14.72
C ARG A 343 -19.40 -52.70 -14.41
N VAL A 344 -18.63 -53.78 -14.55
CA VAL A 344 -17.18 -53.78 -14.26
C VAL A 344 -16.43 -52.82 -15.20
N GLU A 345 -16.79 -52.81 -16.46
CA GLU A 345 -16.20 -51.89 -17.46
C GLU A 345 -16.60 -50.46 -17.19
N ALA A 346 -17.82 -50.18 -16.72
CA ALA A 346 -18.27 -48.85 -16.31
C ALA A 346 -17.47 -48.32 -15.08
N GLU A 347 -17.21 -49.20 -14.10
CA GLU A 347 -16.36 -48.89 -12.93
C GLU A 347 -14.94 -48.56 -13.37
N MET A 348 -14.36 -49.26 -14.34
CA MET A 348 -13.03 -48.95 -14.91
C MET A 348 -13.00 -47.58 -15.57
N ILE A 349 -13.97 -47.27 -16.44
CA ILE A 349 -14.04 -45.95 -17.12
C ILE A 349 -14.18 -44.83 -16.09
N LEU A 350 -14.95 -45.08 -15.04
CA LEU A 350 -15.14 -44.06 -13.99
C LEU A 350 -13.88 -43.88 -13.13
N HIS A 351 -13.14 -44.97 -12.89
CA HIS A 351 -11.81 -44.86 -12.27
C HIS A 351 -10.84 -44.04 -13.13
N ASP A 352 -10.81 -44.28 -14.47
CA ASP A 352 -9.97 -43.49 -15.41
C ASP A 352 -10.36 -42.02 -15.41
N PHE A 353 -11.67 -41.72 -15.31
CA PHE A 353 -12.16 -40.37 -15.14
C PHE A 353 -11.70 -39.74 -13.82
N MET A 354 -11.72 -40.49 -12.70
CA MET A 354 -11.22 -40.01 -11.42
C MET A 354 -9.70 -39.67 -11.46
N VAL A 355 -8.92 -40.46 -12.21
CA VAL A 355 -7.51 -40.14 -12.48
C VAL A 355 -7.38 -38.80 -13.23
N ALA A 356 -8.18 -38.55 -14.25
CA ALA A 356 -8.19 -37.29 -14.97
C ALA A 356 -8.60 -36.12 -14.07
N VAL A 357 -9.60 -36.31 -13.20
CA VAL A 357 -9.97 -35.29 -12.21
C VAL A 357 -8.81 -35.02 -11.24
N THR A 358 -8.11 -36.07 -10.81
CA THR A 358 -6.89 -35.89 -9.97
C THR A 358 -5.86 -35.00 -10.65
N ILE A 359 -5.62 -35.17 -11.94
CA ILE A 359 -4.71 -34.33 -12.73
C ILE A 359 -5.16 -32.86 -12.76
N ILE A 360 -6.46 -32.61 -12.93
CA ILE A 360 -6.99 -31.23 -12.89
C ILE A 360 -6.78 -30.60 -11.51
N VAL A 361 -7.07 -31.34 -10.43
CA VAL A 361 -6.87 -30.88 -9.04
C VAL A 361 -5.40 -30.57 -8.77
N VAL A 362 -4.49 -31.39 -9.26
CA VAL A 362 -3.04 -31.19 -9.15
C VAL A 362 -2.60 -29.91 -9.88
N ALA A 363 -3.16 -29.66 -11.04
CA ALA A 363 -2.69 -28.58 -11.90
C ALA A 363 -3.09 -27.19 -11.39
N VAL A 364 -4.25 -27.03 -10.74
CA VAL A 364 -4.76 -25.70 -10.37
C VAL A 364 -4.14 -25.19 -9.07
N PRO A 365 -3.45 -24.03 -9.10
CA PRO A 365 -2.77 -23.47 -7.93
C PRO A 365 -3.74 -22.67 -7.04
N GLU A 366 -4.57 -23.31 -6.23
CA GLU A 366 -5.58 -22.65 -5.38
C GLU A 366 -4.99 -21.75 -4.30
N GLY A 367 -3.80 -22.06 -3.79
CA GLY A 367 -3.13 -21.29 -2.76
C GLY A 367 -2.63 -19.90 -3.21
N LEU A 368 -2.54 -19.63 -4.53
CA LEU A 368 -1.93 -18.42 -5.07
C LEU A 368 -2.65 -17.12 -4.68
N PRO A 369 -3.95 -16.94 -4.95
CA PRO A 369 -4.65 -15.70 -4.60
C PRO A 369 -4.65 -15.46 -3.09
N MET A 370 -4.81 -16.53 -2.32
CA MET A 370 -4.84 -16.48 -0.88
C MET A 370 -3.47 -16.09 -0.30
N SER A 371 -2.37 -16.62 -0.86
CA SER A 371 -1.01 -16.28 -0.42
C SER A 371 -0.71 -14.80 -0.57
N VAL A 372 -1.19 -14.18 -1.67
CA VAL A 372 -1.03 -12.74 -1.93
C VAL A 372 -1.81 -11.92 -0.92
N THR A 373 -3.09 -12.22 -0.75
CA THR A 373 -3.95 -11.48 0.19
C THR A 373 -3.41 -11.57 1.63
N LEU A 374 -2.99 -12.75 2.06
CA LEU A 374 -2.39 -12.95 3.37
C LEU A 374 -1.05 -12.20 3.51
N SER A 375 -0.20 -12.28 2.49
CA SER A 375 1.09 -11.56 2.47
C SER A 375 0.89 -10.06 2.52
N LEU A 376 -0.05 -9.50 1.77
CA LEU A 376 -0.41 -8.09 1.79
C LEU A 376 -0.88 -7.66 3.18
N ALA A 377 -1.83 -8.38 3.77
CA ALA A 377 -2.38 -8.05 5.09
C ALA A 377 -1.30 -8.07 6.19
N LEU A 378 -0.42 -9.06 6.18
CA LEU A 378 0.68 -9.17 7.15
C LEU A 378 1.72 -8.06 6.96
N ASN A 379 2.05 -7.71 5.71
CA ASN A 379 3.01 -6.65 5.44
C ASN A 379 2.44 -5.27 5.77
N MET A 380 1.17 -4.99 5.49
CA MET A 380 0.53 -3.73 5.90
C MET A 380 0.60 -3.52 7.43
N ARG A 381 0.28 -4.55 8.22
CA ARG A 381 0.39 -4.48 9.68
C ARG A 381 1.83 -4.20 10.14
N ARG A 382 2.83 -4.74 9.44
CA ARG A 382 4.24 -4.51 9.75
C ARG A 382 4.69 -3.12 9.31
N MET A 383 4.24 -2.65 8.15
CA MET A 383 4.50 -1.28 7.69
C MET A 383 3.93 -0.25 8.66
N LEU A 384 2.73 -0.49 9.22
CA LEU A 384 2.17 0.38 10.27
C LEU A 384 3.05 0.43 11.51
N LYS A 385 3.63 -0.71 11.95
CA LYS A 385 4.59 -0.73 13.06
C LYS A 385 5.88 0.04 12.78
N HIS A 386 6.17 0.31 11.51
CA HIS A 386 7.29 1.12 11.04
C HIS A 386 6.82 2.46 10.48
N ASN A 387 5.78 3.03 11.07
CA ASN A 387 5.25 4.37 10.80
C ASN A 387 4.74 4.61 9.37
N SER A 388 4.37 3.55 8.66
CA SER A 388 3.79 3.64 7.31
C SER A 388 2.37 3.09 7.30
N LEU A 389 1.37 3.96 7.32
CA LEU A 389 -0.05 3.61 7.28
C LEU A 389 -0.48 3.43 5.82
N VAL A 390 -0.75 2.19 5.45
CA VAL A 390 -1.23 1.86 4.10
C VAL A 390 -2.74 2.09 4.02
N ARG A 391 -3.16 2.95 3.11
CA ARG A 391 -4.56 3.29 2.85
C ARG A 391 -5.16 2.47 1.72
N LYS A 392 -4.37 2.18 0.69
CA LYS A 392 -4.77 1.32 -0.44
C LYS A 392 -3.87 0.09 -0.52
N MET A 393 -4.48 -1.09 -0.57
CA MET A 393 -3.76 -2.36 -0.47
C MET A 393 -2.72 -2.57 -1.59
N HIS A 394 -3.05 -2.16 -2.82
CA HIS A 394 -2.15 -2.29 -3.98
C HIS A 394 -0.86 -1.47 -3.85
N ALA A 395 -0.88 -0.39 -3.06
CA ALA A 395 0.29 0.46 -2.86
C ALA A 395 1.48 -0.30 -2.23
N VAL A 396 1.23 -1.33 -1.42
CA VAL A 396 2.30 -2.14 -0.80
C VAL A 396 3.15 -2.84 -1.86
N GLU A 397 2.50 -3.43 -2.84
CA GLU A 397 3.17 -4.11 -3.94
C GLU A 397 3.89 -3.11 -4.85
N THR A 398 3.17 -2.06 -5.26
CA THR A 398 3.69 -1.04 -6.16
C THR A 398 4.88 -0.31 -5.56
N MET A 399 4.88 -0.10 -4.23
CA MET A 399 6.00 0.51 -3.50
C MET A 399 7.30 -0.29 -3.65
N GLY A 400 7.21 -1.62 -3.68
CA GLY A 400 8.37 -2.50 -3.94
C GLY A 400 8.95 -2.37 -5.36
N ALA A 401 8.16 -1.90 -6.31
CA ALA A 401 8.55 -1.72 -7.70
C ALA A 401 8.98 -0.29 -8.06
N VAL A 402 8.82 0.67 -7.14
CA VAL A 402 9.19 2.08 -7.33
C VAL A 402 10.64 2.20 -7.78
N ASN A 403 10.85 2.97 -8.86
CA ASN A 403 12.17 3.27 -9.40
C ASN A 403 12.48 4.77 -9.48
N VAL A 404 11.46 5.62 -9.26
CA VAL A 404 11.63 7.07 -9.12
C VAL A 404 10.80 7.58 -7.95
N ILE A 405 11.40 8.41 -7.08
CA ILE A 405 10.71 9.13 -6.02
C ILE A 405 10.81 10.62 -6.34
N CYS A 406 9.67 11.27 -6.56
CA CYS A 406 9.56 12.72 -6.64
C CYS A 406 9.20 13.25 -5.26
N THR A 407 10.16 13.91 -4.60
CA THR A 407 10.01 14.38 -3.22
C THR A 407 9.85 15.88 -3.15
N ASP A 408 8.95 16.35 -2.29
CA ASP A 408 8.95 17.74 -1.87
C ASP A 408 10.10 18.00 -0.88
N LYS A 409 10.46 19.27 -0.70
CA LYS A 409 11.41 19.70 0.30
C LYS A 409 10.76 19.79 1.68
N THR A 410 9.72 20.62 1.78
CA THR A 410 9.11 21.04 3.05
C THR A 410 8.34 19.88 3.68
N GLY A 411 8.49 19.70 4.99
CA GLY A 411 7.78 18.65 5.71
C GLY A 411 8.26 17.22 5.44
N THR A 412 8.92 16.97 4.31
CA THR A 412 9.45 15.65 3.92
C THR A 412 10.94 15.52 4.19
N LEU A 413 11.76 16.36 3.56
CA LEU A 413 13.21 16.36 3.75
C LEU A 413 13.65 17.27 4.90
N THR A 414 12.83 18.29 5.19
CA THR A 414 13.05 19.22 6.27
C THR A 414 12.04 19.00 7.40
N GLN A 415 12.32 19.59 8.57
CA GLN A 415 11.51 19.40 9.77
C GLN A 415 10.16 20.16 9.72
N ASN A 416 9.96 21.03 8.72
CA ASN A 416 8.83 21.96 8.65
C ASN A 416 8.72 22.86 9.90
N GLN A 417 9.85 23.11 10.53
CA GLN A 417 9.95 23.91 11.74
C GLN A 417 11.08 24.93 11.55
N MET A 418 10.71 26.19 11.39
CA MET A 418 11.69 27.26 11.29
C MET A 418 12.50 27.38 12.57
N GLN A 419 13.83 27.50 12.44
CA GLN A 419 14.76 27.64 13.57
C GLN A 419 15.73 28.77 13.29
N VAL A 420 16.08 29.50 14.36
CA VAL A 420 17.15 30.49 14.31
C VAL A 420 18.50 29.79 14.20
N SER A 421 19.21 30.01 13.13
CA SER A 421 20.54 29.45 12.89
C SER A 421 21.63 30.29 13.53
N GLU A 422 21.59 31.56 13.28
CA GLU A 422 22.66 32.50 13.72
C GLU A 422 22.07 33.90 13.87
N PHE A 423 22.52 34.57 14.93
CA PHE A 423 22.30 36.00 15.12
C PHE A 423 23.62 36.74 14.86
N PHE A 424 23.63 37.67 13.93
CA PHE A 424 24.80 38.48 13.64
C PHE A 424 24.53 39.94 14.02
N ALA A 425 25.26 40.43 15.02
CA ALA A 425 25.19 41.81 15.49
C ALA A 425 26.57 42.26 16.03
N PRO A 426 27.02 43.47 15.72
CA PRO A 426 28.28 44.00 16.25
C PRO A 426 28.31 44.15 17.78
N ALA A 427 27.13 44.28 18.38
CA ALA A 427 26.96 44.38 19.84
C ALA A 427 26.52 43.08 20.51
N PHE A 428 26.67 41.92 19.87
CA PHE A 428 26.08 40.65 20.38
C PHE A 428 26.46 40.31 21.83
N ASN A 429 27.68 40.66 22.26
CA ASN A 429 28.16 40.42 23.63
C ASN A 429 27.86 41.57 24.62
N HIS A 430 27.14 42.60 24.18
CA HIS A 430 26.79 43.72 25.07
C HIS A 430 25.49 43.44 25.84
N PRO A 431 25.45 43.58 27.18
CA PRO A 431 24.26 43.22 27.97
C PRO A 431 22.96 43.91 27.52
N SER A 432 23.03 45.20 27.16
CA SER A 432 21.88 45.97 26.69
C SER A 432 21.38 45.51 25.29
N PHE A 433 22.21 44.84 24.51
CA PHE A 433 21.81 44.29 23.23
C PHE A 433 20.76 43.17 23.42
N PHE A 434 21.06 42.25 24.34
CA PHE A 434 20.17 41.11 24.60
C PHE A 434 18.79 41.57 25.10
N ASN A 435 18.72 42.61 25.92
CA ASN A 435 17.44 43.17 26.36
C ASN A 435 16.66 43.76 25.20
N LEU A 436 17.27 44.62 24.39
CA LEU A 436 16.62 45.27 23.25
C LEU A 436 16.11 44.25 22.20
N ILE A 437 16.90 43.22 21.93
CA ILE A 437 16.50 42.20 20.97
C ILE A 437 15.40 41.28 21.52
N SER A 438 15.45 40.94 22.83
CA SER A 438 14.43 40.16 23.49
C SER A 438 13.08 40.88 23.51
N GLU A 439 13.08 42.16 23.82
CA GLU A 439 11.91 43.05 23.75
C GLU A 439 11.38 43.12 22.31
N GLY A 440 12.26 43.34 21.32
CA GLY A 440 11.90 43.39 19.90
C GLY A 440 11.30 42.06 19.37
N ILE A 441 11.76 40.92 19.86
CA ILE A 441 11.21 39.63 19.50
C ILE A 441 9.86 39.40 20.19
N ALA A 442 9.78 39.64 21.51
CA ALA A 442 8.58 39.32 22.29
C ALA A 442 7.41 40.27 21.96
N LEU A 443 7.68 41.59 21.85
CA LEU A 443 6.63 42.61 21.78
C LEU A 443 6.21 42.90 20.33
N ASN A 444 7.17 42.81 19.37
CA ASN A 444 6.90 43.00 17.96
C ASN A 444 6.62 41.67 17.27
N SER A 445 5.65 40.89 17.78
CA SER A 445 5.28 39.58 17.26
C SER A 445 3.78 39.32 17.44
N THR A 446 3.20 38.62 16.46
CA THR A 446 1.81 38.13 16.51
C THR A 446 1.74 36.64 16.84
N ALA A 447 2.88 35.96 16.90
CA ALA A 447 2.96 34.54 17.22
C ALA A 447 2.88 34.28 18.72
N HIS A 448 2.53 33.05 19.07
CA HIS A 448 2.49 32.51 20.43
C HIS A 448 3.15 31.13 20.46
N LEU A 449 3.42 30.59 21.64
CA LEU A 449 3.83 29.23 21.87
C LEU A 449 2.77 28.51 22.70
N ASP A 450 2.40 27.29 22.31
CA ASP A 450 1.61 26.41 23.15
C ASP A 450 2.54 25.74 24.16
N MET A 451 2.37 26.09 25.42
CA MET A 451 3.15 25.59 26.53
C MET A 451 2.47 24.44 27.28
N SER A 452 1.48 23.76 26.66
CA SER A 452 0.80 22.59 27.25
C SER A 452 1.80 21.48 27.60
N ASN A 453 2.88 21.37 26.83
CA ASN A 453 4.05 20.56 27.18
C ASN A 453 5.29 21.49 27.26
N PRO A 454 5.76 21.81 28.47
CA PRO A 454 6.90 22.71 28.66
C PRO A 454 8.22 22.19 28.04
N ASP A 455 8.38 20.87 27.92
CA ASP A 455 9.58 20.24 27.33
C ASP A 455 9.59 20.28 25.79
N ASP A 456 8.41 20.47 25.18
CA ASP A 456 8.25 20.53 23.72
C ASP A 456 7.19 21.59 23.34
N PRO A 457 7.52 22.91 23.48
CA PRO A 457 6.61 23.99 23.15
C PRO A 457 6.31 24.06 21.67
N LYS A 458 5.01 24.08 21.30
CA LYS A 458 4.59 24.08 19.91
C LYS A 458 4.35 25.50 19.39
N PRO A 459 4.83 25.82 18.18
CA PRO A 459 4.63 27.12 17.55
C PRO A 459 3.16 27.35 17.18
N LEU A 460 2.63 28.53 17.52
CA LEU A 460 1.29 28.99 17.13
C LEU A 460 1.41 30.33 16.37
N GLY A 461 0.92 30.39 15.15
CA GLY A 461 0.93 31.58 14.30
C GLY A 461 2.04 31.55 13.27
N ASN A 462 2.62 32.72 12.97
CA ASN A 462 3.63 32.86 11.91
C ASN A 462 4.91 32.07 12.23
N PRO A 463 5.32 31.09 11.38
CA PRO A 463 6.47 30.23 11.68
C PRO A 463 7.80 30.96 11.90
N THR A 464 8.02 32.07 11.19
CA THR A 464 9.23 32.90 11.36
C THR A 464 9.26 33.59 12.72
N GLU A 465 8.11 34.10 13.17
CA GLU A 465 7.96 34.74 14.48
C GLU A 465 8.04 33.72 15.63
N SER A 466 7.41 32.54 15.42
CA SER A 466 7.49 31.46 16.40
C SER A 466 8.91 30.93 16.59
N ALA A 467 9.72 30.86 15.49
CA ALA A 467 11.13 30.51 15.58
C ALA A 467 11.94 31.45 16.48
N LEU A 468 11.63 32.74 16.41
CA LEU A 468 12.27 33.75 17.26
C LEU A 468 11.83 33.59 18.73
N LEU A 469 10.55 33.32 19.00
CA LEU A 469 10.04 33.07 20.35
C LEU A 469 10.65 31.81 20.96
N LEU A 470 10.78 30.73 20.20
CA LEU A 470 11.45 29.50 20.61
C LEU A 470 12.92 29.75 20.95
N TRP A 471 13.61 30.52 20.09
CA TRP A 471 15.00 30.89 20.32
C TRP A 471 15.13 31.68 21.63
N LEU A 472 14.24 32.64 21.86
CA LEU A 472 14.22 33.45 23.09
C LEU A 472 14.01 32.58 24.34
N LEU A 473 13.10 31.62 24.27
CA LEU A 473 12.86 30.67 25.36
C LEU A 473 14.11 29.81 25.62
N HIS A 474 14.79 29.33 24.59
CA HIS A 474 16.06 28.59 24.74
C HIS A 474 17.20 29.44 25.33
N GLN A 475 17.15 30.79 25.21
CA GLN A 475 18.07 31.69 25.87
C GLN A 475 17.66 31.98 27.35
N GLY A 476 16.60 31.33 27.84
CA GLY A 476 16.13 31.43 29.23
C GLY A 476 15.21 32.63 29.50
N THR A 477 14.68 33.27 28.45
CA THR A 477 13.79 34.44 28.59
C THR A 477 12.36 34.04 28.20
N ASN A 478 11.44 34.19 29.16
CA ASN A 478 10.01 34.00 28.88
C ASN A 478 9.43 35.25 28.20
N TYR A 479 8.95 35.10 26.98
CA TYR A 479 8.39 36.20 26.21
C TYR A 479 7.08 36.76 26.79
N GLU A 480 6.32 35.96 27.57
CA GLU A 480 5.08 36.41 28.21
C GLU A 480 5.35 37.41 29.33
N ASP A 481 6.41 37.23 30.10
CA ASP A 481 6.83 38.16 31.14
C ASP A 481 7.15 39.54 30.57
N LEU A 482 7.83 39.55 29.42
CA LEU A 482 8.08 40.80 28.68
C LEU A 482 6.78 41.44 28.18
N ARG A 483 5.86 40.67 27.61
CA ARG A 483 4.54 41.16 27.17
C ARG A 483 3.72 41.72 28.33
N ASN A 484 3.82 41.13 29.52
CA ASN A 484 3.14 41.60 30.70
C ASN A 484 3.75 42.89 31.26
N HIS A 485 5.05 43.06 31.10
CA HIS A 485 5.78 44.26 31.63
C HIS A 485 5.51 45.49 30.76
N TYR A 486 5.47 45.38 29.44
CA TYR A 486 5.24 46.47 28.51
C TYR A 486 3.77 46.65 28.15
N LYS A 487 3.42 47.91 27.76
CA LYS A 487 2.13 48.22 27.14
C LYS A 487 2.33 48.51 25.66
N ILE A 488 1.64 47.80 24.80
CA ILE A 488 1.61 48.13 23.38
C ILE A 488 0.71 49.33 23.16
N ILE A 489 1.28 50.40 22.59
CA ILE A 489 0.60 51.67 22.33
C ILE A 489 0.05 51.71 20.94
N ASP A 490 0.86 51.33 19.95
CA ASP A 490 0.46 51.30 18.55
C ASP A 490 1.28 50.25 17.77
N GLN A 491 0.69 49.69 16.73
CA GLN A 491 1.33 48.61 15.99
C GLN A 491 1.08 48.73 14.49
N LEU A 492 2.13 48.61 13.71
CA LEU A 492 2.13 48.52 12.27
C LEU A 492 2.42 47.07 11.87
N VAL A 493 1.36 46.31 11.54
CA VAL A 493 1.45 44.87 11.19
C VAL A 493 2.25 44.69 9.90
N PHE A 494 2.88 43.51 9.71
CA PHE A 494 3.63 43.20 8.50
C PHE A 494 2.78 43.37 7.23
N SER A 495 3.38 43.87 6.18
CA SER A 495 2.80 43.96 4.84
C SER A 495 3.84 43.62 3.79
N THR A 496 3.45 42.89 2.76
CA THR A 496 4.31 42.51 1.62
C THR A 496 4.90 43.71 0.86
N ASP A 497 4.18 44.83 0.83
CA ASP A 497 4.63 46.04 0.17
C ASP A 497 5.70 46.77 0.99
N ARG A 498 5.52 46.82 2.30
CA ARG A 498 6.46 47.48 3.22
C ARG A 498 7.64 46.58 3.58
N LYS A 499 7.44 45.29 3.68
CA LYS A 499 8.39 44.25 4.09
C LYS A 499 8.98 44.46 5.49
N TYR A 500 8.28 45.18 6.37
CA TYR A 500 8.60 45.31 7.79
C TYR A 500 7.35 45.43 8.65
N MET A 501 7.53 45.16 9.94
CA MET A 501 6.58 45.33 11.03
C MET A 501 7.19 46.22 12.09
N ALA A 502 6.39 47.04 12.78
CA ALA A 502 6.85 47.89 13.86
C ALA A 502 5.82 48.00 14.98
N THR A 503 6.29 47.99 16.22
CA THR A 503 5.42 48.06 17.42
C THR A 503 5.96 49.11 18.37
N LEU A 504 5.14 50.11 18.71
CA LEU A 504 5.45 51.10 19.74
C LEU A 504 5.00 50.56 21.09
N VAL A 505 5.94 50.47 22.01
CA VAL A 505 5.68 49.98 23.38
C VAL A 505 6.08 51.03 24.38
N GLU A 506 5.42 50.99 25.55
CA GLU A 506 5.72 51.83 26.70
C GLU A 506 6.03 50.93 27.90
N ASP A 507 7.16 51.15 28.53
CA ASP A 507 7.52 50.50 29.77
C ASP A 507 6.60 51.00 30.91
N LYS A 508 5.92 50.11 31.59
CA LYS A 508 4.95 50.44 32.66
C LYS A 508 5.59 51.15 33.86
N ILE A 509 6.88 50.89 34.10
CA ILE A 509 7.62 51.43 35.23
C ILE A 509 8.29 52.75 34.87
N THR A 510 9.09 52.76 33.81
CA THR A 510 9.92 53.95 33.44
C THR A 510 9.19 54.95 32.54
N GLN A 511 8.00 54.59 32.00
CA GLN A 511 7.23 55.39 31.04
C GLN A 511 8.00 55.73 29.76
N LYS A 512 9.13 55.05 29.50
CA LYS A 512 9.88 55.19 28.24
C LYS A 512 9.16 54.51 27.09
N ARG A 513 9.15 55.16 25.94
CA ARG A 513 8.57 54.63 24.68
C ARG A 513 9.64 54.22 23.73
N ILE A 514 9.55 52.97 23.31
CA ILE A 514 10.47 52.35 22.33
C ILE A 514 9.67 51.79 21.14
N LEU A 515 10.15 52.15 19.97
CA LEU A 515 9.62 51.59 18.72
C LEU A 515 10.54 50.42 18.30
N HIS A 516 10.07 49.21 18.36
CA HIS A 516 10.75 48.03 17.83
C HIS A 516 10.35 47.79 16.38
N ILE A 517 11.32 47.56 15.52
CA ILE A 517 11.14 47.36 14.06
C ILE A 517 11.82 46.05 13.67
N LYS A 518 11.11 45.18 12.94
CA LYS A 518 11.71 44.01 12.30
C LYS A 518 11.24 43.86 10.85
N GLY A 519 12.12 43.41 9.96
CA GLY A 519 11.75 43.24 8.56
C GLY A 519 12.92 42.85 7.67
N ALA A 520 12.75 43.07 6.38
CA ALA A 520 13.79 42.79 5.38
C ALA A 520 15.04 43.67 5.65
N PRO A 521 16.24 43.06 5.80
CA PRO A 521 17.46 43.81 6.14
C PRO A 521 17.74 44.97 5.19
N GLU A 522 17.53 44.75 3.88
CA GLU A 522 17.76 45.75 2.83
C GLU A 522 16.86 47.00 2.96
N ILE A 523 15.68 46.82 3.58
CA ILE A 523 14.77 47.94 3.85
C ILE A 523 15.23 48.70 5.13
N LEU A 524 15.51 47.93 6.19
CA LEU A 524 15.92 48.52 7.47
C LEU A 524 17.26 49.25 7.37
N LEU A 525 18.23 48.68 6.62
CA LEU A 525 19.52 49.33 6.38
C LEU A 525 19.40 50.67 5.65
N LYS A 526 18.40 50.85 4.77
CA LYS A 526 18.09 52.12 4.12
C LYS A 526 17.43 53.13 5.07
N MET A 527 16.75 52.65 6.12
CA MET A 527 16.04 53.47 7.10
C MET A 527 16.95 53.90 8.25
N CYS A 528 18.04 53.16 8.52
CA CYS A 528 18.93 53.36 9.64
C CYS A 528 20.22 54.04 9.20
N SER A 529 20.57 55.14 9.81
CA SER A 529 21.87 55.80 9.66
C SER A 529 22.87 55.41 10.75
N GLN A 530 22.39 54.78 11.81
CA GLN A 530 23.14 54.37 12.99
C GLN A 530 22.99 52.89 13.26
N ILE A 531 23.99 52.31 13.94
CA ILE A 531 24.04 50.91 14.35
C ILE A 531 24.49 50.83 15.81
N PHE A 532 23.95 49.87 16.53
CA PHE A 532 24.32 49.57 17.89
C PHE A 532 25.53 48.61 17.91
N THR A 533 26.66 49.09 18.46
CA THR A 533 27.93 48.34 18.58
C THR A 533 28.33 48.15 20.03
N SER A 534 29.39 47.39 20.27
CA SER A 534 29.97 47.23 21.61
C SER A 534 30.41 48.55 22.27
N GLN A 535 30.60 49.62 21.48
CA GLN A 535 30.98 50.98 21.94
C GLN A 535 29.74 51.88 22.11
N GLY A 536 28.54 51.37 21.87
CA GLY A 536 27.29 52.13 21.85
C GLY A 536 26.78 52.42 20.46
N ILE A 537 25.94 53.45 20.33
CA ILE A 537 25.35 53.83 19.03
C ILE A 537 26.36 54.57 18.17
N THR A 538 26.70 54.02 17.00
CA THR A 538 27.70 54.58 16.06
C THR A 538 27.10 54.73 14.66
N ASN A 539 27.84 55.35 13.75
CA ASN A 539 27.43 55.41 12.34
C ASN A 539 27.51 54.02 11.70
N ILE A 540 26.54 53.68 10.85
CA ILE A 540 26.44 52.35 10.24
C ILE A 540 27.48 52.11 9.13
N VAL A 541 28.02 53.15 8.50
CA VAL A 541 28.87 53.05 7.31
C VAL A 541 30.10 52.15 7.50
N PRO A 542 30.84 52.18 8.64
CA PRO A 542 31.99 51.29 8.84
C PRO A 542 31.63 49.79 8.85
N GLU A 543 30.45 49.47 9.34
CA GLU A 543 29.99 48.07 9.49
C GLU A 543 29.26 47.52 8.25
N GLN A 544 28.97 48.38 7.26
CA GLN A 544 28.13 48.03 6.12
C GLN A 544 28.73 46.93 5.28
N LEU A 545 30.03 46.94 5.02
CA LEU A 545 30.72 45.90 4.23
C LEU A 545 30.61 44.51 4.91
N THR A 546 30.83 44.46 6.22
CA THR A 546 30.74 43.23 7.00
C THR A 546 29.31 42.67 7.03
N LEU A 547 28.32 43.55 7.15
CA LEU A 547 26.90 43.20 7.08
C LEU A 547 26.54 42.68 5.69
N ASP A 548 26.96 43.33 4.61
CA ASP A 548 26.69 42.92 3.24
C ASP A 548 27.28 41.54 2.93
N ASP A 549 28.49 41.26 3.40
CA ASP A 549 29.16 39.99 3.22
C ASP A 549 28.43 38.88 3.98
N LYS A 550 27.99 39.13 5.22
CA LYS A 550 27.18 38.18 6.00
C LYS A 550 25.81 37.97 5.37
N LEU A 551 25.14 38.98 4.88
CA LEU A 551 23.89 38.87 4.16
C LEU A 551 24.03 37.97 2.92
N LYS A 552 25.10 38.15 2.12
CA LYS A 552 25.41 37.29 0.97
C LYS A 552 25.68 35.85 1.38
N GLU A 553 26.42 35.64 2.50
CA GLU A 553 26.65 34.29 3.04
C GLU A 553 25.34 33.60 3.38
N TYR A 554 24.43 34.24 4.13
CA TYR A 554 23.13 33.67 4.52
C TYR A 554 22.22 33.47 3.31
N GLN A 555 22.24 34.38 2.33
CA GLN A 555 21.50 34.19 1.07
C GLN A 555 22.01 33.00 0.26
N ARG A 556 23.35 32.77 0.21
CA ARG A 556 23.91 31.57 -0.44
C ARG A 556 23.49 30.26 0.25
N LYS A 557 23.37 30.30 1.59
CA LYS A 557 22.86 29.17 2.39
C LYS A 557 21.31 29.08 2.38
N ALA A 558 20.65 29.93 1.57
CA ALA A 558 19.21 29.96 1.41
C ALA A 558 18.43 30.20 2.72
N MET A 559 19.02 30.90 3.66
CA MET A 559 18.39 31.25 4.92
C MET A 559 17.47 32.45 4.75
N ARG A 560 16.37 32.48 5.49
CA ARG A 560 15.52 33.67 5.61
C ARG A 560 16.19 34.62 6.57
N ILE A 561 16.37 35.86 6.18
CA ILE A 561 17.08 36.86 6.98
C ILE A 561 16.10 37.93 7.46
N LEU A 562 16.09 38.20 8.75
CA LEU A 562 15.35 39.28 9.39
C LEU A 562 16.32 40.29 10.00
N GLY A 563 16.17 41.58 9.66
CA GLY A 563 16.83 42.68 10.33
C GLY A 563 16.00 43.16 11.53
N PHE A 564 16.69 43.70 12.51
CA PHE A 564 16.09 44.31 13.72
C PHE A 564 16.64 45.72 13.91
N ALA A 565 15.74 46.63 14.30
CA ALA A 565 16.10 48.02 14.63
C ALA A 565 15.18 48.51 15.75
N PHE A 566 15.60 49.55 16.47
CA PHE A 566 14.79 50.23 17.48
C PHE A 566 14.95 51.74 17.38
N ALA A 567 14.01 52.46 17.99
CA ALA A 567 14.09 53.89 18.18
C ALA A 567 13.42 54.33 19.47
N GLU A 568 14.03 55.24 20.23
CA GLU A 568 13.33 55.91 21.32
C GLU A 568 12.40 56.99 20.75
N VAL A 569 11.17 57.06 21.25
CA VAL A 569 10.13 57.94 20.71
C VAL A 569 9.54 58.78 21.84
N SER A 570 9.61 60.09 21.72
CA SER A 570 9.00 61.01 22.70
C SER A 570 7.44 60.94 22.61
N SER A 571 6.76 61.21 23.70
CA SER A 571 5.30 61.13 23.81
C SER A 571 4.53 62.03 22.83
N GLU A 572 5.17 63.05 22.31
CA GLU A 572 4.57 64.03 21.37
C GLU A 572 4.61 63.60 19.90
N ILE A 573 5.43 62.55 19.57
CA ILE A 573 5.65 62.16 18.19
C ILE A 573 4.73 60.98 17.85
N LYS A 574 3.93 61.13 16.81
CA LYS A 574 3.19 60.01 16.21
C LYS A 574 4.16 59.14 15.39
N PRO A 575 4.34 57.87 15.75
CA PRO A 575 5.37 57.01 15.13
C PRO A 575 5.00 56.64 13.69
N PHE A 576 3.73 56.59 13.36
CA PHE A 576 3.24 56.16 12.05
C PHE A 576 2.51 57.29 11.34
N LYS A 577 2.80 57.46 10.05
CA LYS A 577 2.13 58.37 9.13
C LYS A 577 1.91 57.67 7.80
N ASP A 578 0.69 57.74 7.27
CA ASP A 578 0.29 57.11 5.99
C ASP A 578 0.67 55.63 5.90
N GLY A 579 0.51 54.89 7.01
CA GLY A 579 0.85 53.48 7.08
C GLY A 579 2.33 53.12 7.02
N LYS A 580 3.23 54.10 7.28
CA LYS A 580 4.71 53.97 7.33
C LYS A 580 5.29 54.62 8.58
N ILE A 581 6.52 54.22 8.93
CA ILE A 581 7.26 54.88 10.00
C ILE A 581 7.60 56.31 9.59
N ASN A 582 7.40 57.26 10.51
CA ASN A 582 7.68 58.66 10.30
C ASN A 582 9.17 58.94 10.44
N THR A 583 9.97 58.60 9.44
CA THR A 583 11.44 58.69 9.42
C THR A 583 11.94 60.14 9.46
N HIS A 584 11.08 61.17 9.26
CA HIS A 584 11.48 62.57 9.43
C HIS A 584 11.71 62.93 10.91
N HIS A 585 11.00 62.32 11.82
CA HIS A 585 11.08 62.59 13.27
C HIS A 585 11.72 61.45 14.06
N ILE A 586 11.76 60.25 13.48
CA ILE A 586 12.29 59.06 14.13
C ILE A 586 13.51 58.54 13.36
N LYS A 587 14.65 58.39 14.06
CA LYS A 587 15.89 57.85 13.50
C LYS A 587 16.12 56.43 14.06
N PRO A 588 15.75 55.38 13.32
CA PRO A 588 15.95 54.01 13.79
C PRO A 588 17.45 53.67 13.87
N VAL A 589 17.83 52.92 14.90
CA VAL A 589 19.16 52.39 15.13
C VAL A 589 19.12 50.92 14.77
N PHE A 590 19.99 50.47 13.89
CA PHE A 590 20.09 49.08 13.48
C PHE A 590 20.70 48.21 14.57
N LEU A 591 20.13 47.09 14.91
CA LEU A 591 20.61 46.17 15.93
C LEU A 591 21.43 45.01 15.35
N GLY A 592 20.98 44.42 14.26
CA GLY A 592 21.60 43.24 13.64
C GLY A 592 20.63 42.45 12.77
N VAL A 593 21.10 41.30 12.35
CA VAL A 593 20.33 40.37 11.51
C VAL A 593 20.26 38.99 12.14
N CYS A 594 19.14 38.30 11.92
CA CYS A 594 18.90 36.95 12.32
C CYS A 594 18.69 36.07 11.07
N ALA A 595 19.44 34.98 10.95
CA ALA A 595 19.29 33.98 9.92
C ALA A 595 18.43 32.84 10.44
N ILE A 596 17.37 32.54 9.70
CA ILE A 596 16.36 31.55 10.06
C ILE A 596 16.25 30.54 8.89
N HIS A 597 16.21 29.28 9.18
CA HIS A 597 16.02 28.24 8.16
C HIS A 597 15.15 27.08 8.71
N ASP A 598 14.65 26.26 7.81
CA ASP A 598 14.01 25.00 8.11
C ASP A 598 15.07 23.90 7.93
N PRO A 599 15.58 23.29 9.02
CA PRO A 599 16.69 22.35 8.95
C PRO A 599 16.29 21.04 8.28
N LEU A 600 17.26 20.42 7.59
CA LEU A 600 17.10 19.05 7.09
C LEU A 600 16.88 18.09 8.27
N ARG A 601 16.05 17.08 8.04
CA ARG A 601 15.92 15.95 8.98
C ARG A 601 17.26 15.21 9.05
N PRO A 602 17.68 14.75 10.22
CA PRO A 602 18.99 14.08 10.40
C PRO A 602 19.14 12.81 9.57
N ASP A 603 18.04 12.11 9.29
CA ASP A 603 17.99 10.86 8.54
C ASP A 603 17.89 11.06 7.01
N ALA A 604 17.47 12.24 6.53
CA ALA A 604 17.14 12.48 5.13
C ALA A 604 18.27 12.16 4.15
N ALA A 605 19.49 12.66 4.41
CA ALA A 605 20.62 12.43 3.52
C ALA A 605 21.00 10.94 3.41
N ASN A 606 21.00 10.21 4.53
CA ASN A 606 21.31 8.79 4.54
C ASN A 606 20.21 7.97 3.86
N ALA A 607 18.95 8.31 4.08
CA ALA A 607 17.81 7.65 3.47
C ALA A 607 17.78 7.85 1.95
N VAL A 608 18.04 9.09 1.45
CA VAL A 608 18.19 9.37 0.01
C VAL A 608 19.33 8.55 -0.59
N LYS A 609 20.48 8.51 0.08
CA LYS A 609 21.63 7.69 -0.36
C LYS A 609 21.25 6.21 -0.46
N THR A 610 20.54 5.67 0.53
CA THR A 610 20.06 4.28 0.52
C THR A 610 19.11 4.01 -0.65
N CYS A 611 18.22 4.95 -1.00
CA CYS A 611 17.39 4.84 -2.20
C CYS A 611 18.22 4.78 -3.47
N MET A 612 19.21 5.66 -3.62
CA MET A 612 20.08 5.67 -4.80
C MET A 612 20.91 4.39 -4.93
N GLU A 613 21.44 3.87 -3.83
CA GLU A 613 22.15 2.58 -3.78
C GLU A 613 21.21 1.41 -4.14
N ALA A 614 19.92 1.53 -3.83
CA ALA A 614 18.89 0.58 -4.20
C ALA A 614 18.41 0.72 -5.66
N GLY A 615 19.05 1.59 -6.46
CA GLY A 615 18.73 1.84 -7.87
C GLY A 615 17.49 2.69 -8.09
N ILE A 616 17.07 3.47 -7.08
CA ILE A 616 15.91 4.34 -7.14
C ILE A 616 16.39 5.78 -7.38
N GLU A 617 15.89 6.42 -8.41
CA GLU A 617 16.16 7.83 -8.70
C GLU A 617 15.34 8.69 -7.73
N VAL A 618 15.99 9.65 -7.07
CA VAL A 618 15.30 10.66 -6.24
C VAL A 618 15.34 11.98 -6.98
N LYS A 619 14.20 12.66 -7.06
CA LYS A 619 14.04 13.97 -7.71
C LYS A 619 13.42 14.93 -6.70
N LEU A 620 14.12 16.04 -6.42
CA LEU A 620 13.64 17.11 -5.55
C LEU A 620 12.81 18.11 -6.35
N ILE A 621 11.59 18.39 -5.91
CA ILE A 621 10.68 19.33 -6.55
C ILE A 621 10.20 20.32 -5.49
N THR A 622 10.57 21.59 -5.62
CA THR A 622 10.26 22.61 -4.61
C THR A 622 9.80 23.93 -5.22
N GLY A 623 8.92 24.63 -4.51
CA GLY A 623 8.56 26.01 -4.82
C GLY A 623 9.66 27.05 -4.54
N ASP A 624 10.73 26.65 -3.83
CA ASP A 624 11.82 27.52 -3.45
C ASP A 624 12.62 28.06 -4.64
N ASN A 625 13.41 29.07 -4.39
CA ASN A 625 14.34 29.63 -5.36
C ASN A 625 15.50 28.67 -5.67
N ARG A 626 16.24 28.97 -6.78
CA ARG A 626 17.36 28.16 -7.25
C ARG A 626 18.42 27.91 -6.18
N GLY A 627 18.79 28.95 -5.41
CA GLY A 627 19.84 28.84 -4.39
C GLY A 627 19.49 27.86 -3.29
N THR A 628 18.26 27.94 -2.75
CA THR A 628 17.74 27.01 -1.72
C THR A 628 17.69 25.60 -2.25
N ALA A 629 17.11 25.39 -3.43
CA ALA A 629 16.94 24.07 -4.02
C ALA A 629 18.29 23.39 -4.33
N GLN A 630 19.27 24.18 -4.80
CA GLN A 630 20.62 23.69 -5.08
C GLN A 630 21.38 23.34 -3.82
N GLU A 631 21.27 24.14 -2.77
CA GLU A 631 21.95 23.90 -1.49
C GLU A 631 21.41 22.60 -0.86
N ILE A 632 20.10 22.45 -0.77
CA ILE A 632 19.46 21.23 -0.24
C ILE A 632 19.81 20.02 -1.09
N GLY A 633 19.71 20.13 -2.41
CA GLY A 633 20.07 19.04 -3.32
C GLY A 633 21.53 18.60 -3.15
N SER A 634 22.43 19.53 -2.82
CA SER A 634 23.83 19.22 -2.51
C SER A 634 24.00 18.55 -1.16
N GLN A 635 23.31 19.05 -0.11
CA GLN A 635 23.38 18.50 1.25
C GLN A 635 22.85 17.05 1.33
N ILE A 636 21.81 16.72 0.56
CA ILE A 636 21.30 15.35 0.50
C ILE A 636 22.01 14.47 -0.54
N GLY A 637 23.04 15.00 -1.21
CA GLY A 637 23.87 14.23 -2.13
C GLY A 637 23.26 13.96 -3.52
N LEU A 638 22.20 14.68 -3.91
CA LEU A 638 21.58 14.53 -5.23
C LEU A 638 22.40 15.20 -6.34
N LEU A 639 22.97 16.38 -6.08
CA LEU A 639 23.67 17.17 -7.07
C LEU A 639 25.18 16.94 -7.01
N SER A 640 25.78 16.67 -8.15
CA SER A 640 27.21 16.79 -8.36
C SER A 640 27.55 18.25 -8.70
N ARG A 641 28.56 18.83 -8.07
CA ARG A 641 28.90 20.28 -8.06
C ARG A 641 28.98 21.02 -9.42
N ARG A 642 28.73 20.38 -10.57
CA ARG A 642 29.02 20.96 -11.90
C ARG A 642 28.00 20.71 -13.01
N ASN A 643 26.82 20.13 -12.77
CA ASN A 643 25.93 19.79 -13.88
C ASN A 643 24.66 20.65 -13.87
N GLU A 644 24.64 21.74 -14.71
CA GLU A 644 23.46 22.58 -14.84
C GLU A 644 22.25 21.85 -15.49
N GLU A 645 22.50 20.73 -16.18
CA GLU A 645 21.45 19.90 -16.77
C GLU A 645 20.60 19.16 -15.72
N GLU A 646 21.06 19.07 -14.48
CA GLU A 646 20.34 18.41 -13.38
C GLU A 646 19.31 19.34 -12.71
N LEU A 647 19.33 20.66 -13.03
CA LEU A 647 18.40 21.65 -12.46
C LEU A 647 17.57 22.33 -13.55
N ILE A 648 16.29 22.62 -13.24
CA ILE A 648 15.42 23.43 -14.10
C ILE A 648 14.43 24.25 -13.26
N ALA A 649 14.06 25.43 -13.75
CA ALA A 649 12.94 26.16 -13.20
C ALA A 649 11.60 25.54 -13.66
N GLY A 650 10.58 25.57 -12.80
CA GLY A 650 9.26 25.05 -13.18
C GLY A 650 8.69 25.72 -14.43
N GLU A 651 8.81 27.05 -14.55
CA GLU A 651 8.36 27.80 -15.72
C GLU A 651 9.12 27.44 -17.00
N ASP A 652 10.43 27.21 -16.91
CA ASP A 652 11.23 26.78 -18.06
C ASP A 652 10.85 25.37 -18.49
N PHE A 653 10.57 24.47 -17.52
CA PHE A 653 10.09 23.12 -17.80
C PHE A 653 8.70 23.13 -18.45
N GLU A 654 7.84 24.08 -18.08
CA GLU A 654 6.51 24.24 -18.67
C GLU A 654 6.57 24.66 -20.15
N ARG A 655 7.57 25.47 -20.53
CA ARG A 655 7.77 25.98 -21.90
C ARG A 655 8.35 24.95 -22.88
N LEU A 656 8.97 23.87 -22.37
CA LEU A 656 9.52 22.82 -23.21
C LEU A 656 8.40 22.10 -23.99
N ASP A 657 8.69 21.76 -25.25
CA ASP A 657 7.82 20.86 -26.01
C ASP A 657 7.79 19.46 -25.35
N GLU A 658 6.90 18.57 -25.80
CA GLU A 658 6.69 17.26 -25.14
C GLU A 658 7.92 16.37 -25.24
N ASP A 659 8.62 16.37 -26.39
CA ASP A 659 9.80 15.52 -26.63
C ASP A 659 11.01 16.00 -25.82
N GLU A 660 11.23 17.32 -25.77
CA GLU A 660 12.29 17.93 -24.96
C GLU A 660 12.00 17.76 -23.44
N ALA A 661 10.77 18.01 -23.03
CA ALA A 661 10.37 17.85 -21.64
C ALA A 661 10.54 16.38 -21.19
N GLN A 662 10.26 15.43 -22.08
CA GLN A 662 10.41 14.02 -21.83
C GLN A 662 11.88 13.61 -21.64
N LYS A 663 12.77 14.08 -22.52
CA LYS A 663 14.21 13.85 -22.38
C LYS A 663 14.75 14.52 -21.12
N ARG A 664 14.30 15.74 -20.84
CA ARG A 664 14.74 16.50 -19.66
C ARG A 664 14.28 15.84 -18.37
N ALA A 665 13.05 15.32 -18.30
CA ALA A 665 12.50 14.65 -17.13
C ALA A 665 13.36 13.46 -16.67
N MET A 666 14.03 12.76 -17.58
CA MET A 666 14.89 11.62 -17.24
C MET A 666 16.18 12.04 -16.54
N HIS A 667 16.78 13.16 -16.94
CA HIS A 667 18.07 13.64 -16.39
C HIS A 667 17.90 14.60 -15.22
N LEU A 668 16.72 15.17 -15.07
CA LEU A 668 16.38 16.13 -14.02
C LEU A 668 16.53 15.50 -12.63
N LYS A 669 17.21 16.22 -11.73
CA LYS A 669 17.32 15.87 -10.31
C LYS A 669 16.64 16.88 -9.41
N VAL A 670 16.64 18.17 -9.77
CA VAL A 670 16.06 19.24 -8.95
C VAL A 670 15.25 20.20 -9.81
N MET A 671 13.97 20.36 -9.49
CA MET A 671 13.09 21.38 -10.04
C MET A 671 12.81 22.46 -8.98
N TYR A 672 13.17 23.70 -9.28
CA TYR A 672 12.94 24.84 -8.39
C TYR A 672 11.84 25.76 -8.93
N ARG A 673 11.25 26.61 -8.07
CA ARG A 673 10.06 27.43 -8.38
C ARG A 673 8.94 26.60 -9.04
N ALA A 674 8.78 25.38 -8.59
CA ALA A 674 7.77 24.46 -9.11
C ALA A 674 6.39 24.85 -8.60
N ARG A 675 5.41 24.85 -9.50
CA ARG A 675 3.98 24.91 -9.20
C ARG A 675 3.39 23.51 -9.21
N PRO A 676 2.20 23.26 -8.65
CA PRO A 676 1.53 21.95 -8.64
C PRO A 676 1.45 21.29 -10.01
N ILE A 677 1.12 22.07 -11.03
CA ILE A 677 1.01 21.56 -12.42
C ILE A 677 2.34 21.04 -12.97
N HIS A 678 3.47 21.64 -12.56
CA HIS A 678 4.79 21.17 -12.99
C HIS A 678 5.14 19.82 -12.37
N LYS A 679 4.76 19.60 -11.08
CA LYS A 679 4.90 18.31 -10.40
C LYS A 679 4.10 17.23 -11.14
N GLN A 680 2.84 17.51 -11.43
CA GLN A 680 1.95 16.58 -12.13
C GLN A 680 2.47 16.23 -13.53
N ARG A 681 2.88 17.23 -14.32
CA ARG A 681 3.46 17.03 -15.67
C ARG A 681 4.71 16.16 -15.63
N LEU A 682 5.61 16.40 -14.69
CA LEU A 682 6.82 15.57 -14.53
C LEU A 682 6.47 14.12 -14.23
N VAL A 683 5.52 13.86 -13.32
CA VAL A 683 5.06 12.51 -13.00
C VAL A 683 4.49 11.82 -14.25
N GLN A 684 3.63 12.48 -15.01
CA GLN A 684 3.05 11.94 -16.25
C GLN A 684 4.12 11.57 -17.28
N LEU A 685 5.12 12.43 -17.48
CA LEU A 685 6.22 12.16 -18.43
C LEU A 685 7.08 10.98 -17.99
N LEU A 686 7.37 10.85 -16.69
CA LEU A 686 8.08 9.69 -16.14
C LEU A 686 7.29 8.39 -16.31
N GLN A 687 5.96 8.44 -16.10
CA GLN A 687 5.07 7.29 -16.32
C GLN A 687 5.01 6.86 -17.79
N LYS A 688 4.99 7.81 -18.74
CA LYS A 688 5.07 7.52 -20.18
C LYS A 688 6.37 6.77 -20.55
N HIS A 689 7.44 6.96 -19.79
CA HIS A 689 8.71 6.21 -19.90
C HIS A 689 8.73 4.88 -19.12
N ASN A 690 7.58 4.35 -18.75
CA ASN A 690 7.46 3.11 -17.97
C ASN A 690 8.19 3.18 -16.61
N LYS A 691 8.38 4.39 -16.05
CA LYS A 691 8.86 4.54 -14.68
C LYS A 691 7.73 4.34 -13.69
N ILE A 692 8.00 3.60 -12.63
CA ILE A 692 7.07 3.47 -11.50
C ILE A 692 7.41 4.58 -10.51
N VAL A 693 6.54 5.58 -10.44
CA VAL A 693 6.79 6.83 -9.73
C VAL A 693 6.07 6.84 -8.40
N ALA A 694 6.80 7.12 -7.32
CA ALA A 694 6.24 7.54 -6.04
C ALA A 694 6.37 9.06 -5.91
N VAL A 695 5.39 9.70 -5.29
CA VAL A 695 5.41 11.15 -5.02
C VAL A 695 5.19 11.37 -3.53
N THR A 696 6.00 12.23 -2.92
CA THR A 696 5.75 12.69 -1.55
C THR A 696 5.16 14.09 -1.55
N GLY A 697 4.30 14.38 -0.58
CA GLY A 697 3.73 15.70 -0.38
C GLY A 697 3.01 15.82 0.96
N ASP A 698 2.93 17.06 1.47
CA ASP A 698 2.25 17.37 2.73
C ASP A 698 1.14 18.44 2.56
N GLY A 699 1.16 19.14 1.43
CA GLY A 699 0.25 20.24 1.15
C GLY A 699 -0.90 19.90 0.21
N THR A 700 -1.91 20.77 0.20
CA THR A 700 -3.01 20.71 -0.79
C THR A 700 -2.50 20.80 -2.23
N ASN A 701 -1.40 21.51 -2.42
CA ASN A 701 -0.75 21.69 -3.72
C ASN A 701 -0.20 20.38 -4.31
N ASP A 702 0.00 19.36 -3.48
CA ASP A 702 0.56 18.09 -3.89
C ASP A 702 -0.49 17.06 -4.30
N ALA A 703 -1.75 17.28 -3.94
CA ALA A 703 -2.84 16.32 -4.12
C ALA A 703 -2.95 15.81 -5.58
N ALA A 704 -2.85 16.69 -6.57
CA ALA A 704 -2.91 16.31 -7.97
C ALA A 704 -1.75 15.38 -8.38
N ALA A 705 -0.54 15.65 -7.88
CA ALA A 705 0.64 14.82 -8.15
C ALA A 705 0.60 13.50 -7.37
N LEU A 706 0.08 13.50 -6.12
CA LEU A 706 -0.14 12.31 -5.30
C LEU A 706 -1.11 11.34 -5.98
N ASN A 707 -2.26 11.83 -6.43
CA ASN A 707 -3.24 11.02 -7.17
C ASN A 707 -2.72 10.53 -8.53
N GLN A 708 -1.90 11.32 -9.22
CA GLN A 708 -1.32 10.94 -10.51
C GLN A 708 -0.24 9.86 -10.37
N ALA A 709 0.46 9.79 -9.26
CA ALA A 709 1.55 8.85 -9.03
C ALA A 709 1.07 7.39 -9.02
N HIS A 710 1.98 6.45 -9.23
CA HIS A 710 1.68 5.04 -8.97
C HIS A 710 1.56 4.76 -7.47
N VAL A 711 2.27 5.53 -6.64
CA VAL A 711 2.13 5.53 -5.18
C VAL A 711 2.23 6.96 -4.67
N GLY A 712 1.15 7.49 -4.15
CA GLY A 712 1.12 8.75 -3.41
C GLY A 712 1.51 8.54 -1.94
N LEU A 713 2.46 9.32 -1.46
CA LEU A 713 2.99 9.25 -0.08
C LEU A 713 2.72 10.58 0.62
N SER A 714 1.75 10.63 1.53
CA SER A 714 1.53 11.80 2.36
C SER A 714 2.33 11.74 3.65
N MET A 715 2.69 12.91 4.19
CA MET A 715 3.25 13.02 5.52
C MET A 715 2.14 12.95 6.58
N GLY A 716 2.45 12.48 7.77
CA GLY A 716 1.52 12.40 8.91
C GLY A 716 1.03 13.77 9.36
N SER A 717 1.95 14.76 9.36
CA SER A 717 1.64 16.18 9.61
C SER A 717 0.99 16.89 8.43
N GLY A 718 0.85 16.22 7.27
CA GLY A 718 0.28 16.81 6.07
C GLY A 718 -1.20 17.13 6.19
N THR A 719 -1.70 17.97 5.28
CA THR A 719 -3.10 18.35 5.20
C THR A 719 -4.00 17.15 4.96
N ALA A 720 -5.26 17.24 5.37
CA ALA A 720 -6.26 16.19 5.12
C ALA A 720 -6.35 15.82 3.64
N VAL A 721 -6.28 16.83 2.76
CA VAL A 721 -6.30 16.67 1.30
C VAL A 721 -5.15 15.82 0.79
N ALA A 722 -3.92 16.13 1.22
CA ALA A 722 -2.74 15.36 0.84
C ALA A 722 -2.86 13.91 1.32
N ARG A 723 -3.37 13.72 2.55
CA ARG A 723 -3.60 12.37 3.10
C ARG A 723 -4.67 11.59 2.33
N GLU A 724 -5.77 12.23 1.93
CA GLU A 724 -6.81 11.57 1.13
C GLU A 724 -6.35 11.23 -0.28
N ALA A 725 -5.57 12.11 -0.90
CA ALA A 725 -5.00 11.89 -2.23
C ALA A 725 -3.90 10.80 -2.24
N SER A 726 -3.41 10.38 -1.07
CA SER A 726 -2.30 9.44 -0.95
C SER A 726 -2.75 7.98 -0.83
N ASP A 727 -1.82 7.08 -1.13
CA ASP A 727 -2.00 5.64 -0.98
C ASP A 727 -1.36 5.12 0.32
N ILE A 728 -0.33 5.81 0.81
CA ILE A 728 0.36 5.51 2.08
C ILE A 728 0.61 6.83 2.82
N THR A 729 0.35 6.85 4.13
CA THR A 729 0.70 7.97 5.01
C THR A 729 1.90 7.61 5.88
N ILE A 730 2.93 8.45 5.86
CA ILE A 730 4.16 8.33 6.65
C ILE A 730 3.96 9.06 7.98
N ILE A 731 3.67 8.32 9.05
CA ILE A 731 3.16 8.86 10.33
C ILE A 731 4.21 9.75 11.03
N ASP A 732 5.49 9.41 10.92
CA ASP A 732 6.62 10.12 11.56
C ASP A 732 7.27 11.16 10.66
N ASP A 733 6.73 11.39 9.49
CA ASP A 733 7.25 12.31 8.46
C ASP A 733 8.71 12.01 8.04
N SER A 734 9.23 10.82 8.36
CA SER A 734 10.62 10.43 8.10
C SER A 734 10.79 9.84 6.70
N PHE A 735 11.80 10.34 5.96
CA PHE A 735 12.17 9.75 4.67
C PHE A 735 12.70 8.31 4.83
N GLN A 736 13.24 7.98 6.02
CA GLN A 736 13.66 6.61 6.35
C GLN A 736 12.48 5.63 6.38
N SER A 737 11.31 6.07 6.80
CA SER A 737 10.09 5.26 6.78
C SER A 737 9.62 4.96 5.35
N ILE A 738 9.89 5.85 4.39
CA ILE A 738 9.70 5.58 2.95
C ILE A 738 10.64 4.46 2.47
N VAL A 739 11.92 4.53 2.85
CA VAL A 739 12.91 3.46 2.54
C VAL A 739 12.46 2.12 3.12
N ASN A 740 11.96 2.11 4.35
CA ASN A 740 11.42 0.92 5.00
C ASN A 740 10.19 0.38 4.23
N ALA A 741 9.28 1.26 3.78
CA ALA A 741 8.12 0.86 2.99
C ALA A 741 8.53 0.18 1.67
N ILE A 742 9.55 0.70 0.98
CA ILE A 742 10.13 0.07 -0.22
C ILE A 742 10.70 -1.31 0.10
N MET A 743 11.47 -1.41 1.17
CA MET A 743 12.06 -2.67 1.62
C MET A 743 10.98 -3.72 1.91
N TRP A 744 9.90 -3.34 2.58
CA TRP A 744 8.76 -4.22 2.84
C TRP A 744 8.03 -4.61 1.56
N GLY A 745 7.82 -3.69 0.63
CA GLY A 745 7.20 -3.98 -0.67
C GLY A 745 8.03 -4.96 -1.51
N ARG A 746 9.35 -4.78 -1.56
CA ARG A 746 10.28 -5.72 -2.23
C ARG A 746 10.29 -7.08 -1.55
N SER A 747 10.24 -7.12 -0.22
CA SER A 747 10.17 -8.37 0.54
C SER A 747 8.86 -9.12 0.31
N LEU A 748 7.73 -8.40 0.24
CA LEU A 748 6.44 -8.98 -0.13
C LEU A 748 6.53 -9.72 -1.46
N TYR A 749 7.01 -9.04 -2.50
CA TYR A 749 7.16 -9.65 -3.82
C TYR A 749 8.07 -10.89 -3.80
N ARG A 750 9.17 -10.84 -3.06
CA ARG A 750 10.09 -11.97 -2.87
C ARG A 750 9.39 -13.15 -2.17
N ASN A 751 8.58 -12.89 -1.15
CA ASN A 751 7.84 -13.94 -0.45
C ASN A 751 6.80 -14.62 -1.34
N ILE A 752 6.13 -13.83 -2.20
CA ILE A 752 5.22 -14.37 -3.21
C ILE A 752 5.97 -15.23 -4.24
N GLN A 753 7.12 -14.78 -4.73
CA GLN A 753 7.97 -15.59 -5.62
C GLN A 753 8.40 -16.91 -4.97
N ARG A 754 8.78 -16.90 -3.70
CA ARG A 754 9.10 -18.11 -2.92
C ARG A 754 7.93 -19.08 -2.88
N PHE A 755 6.73 -18.59 -2.62
CA PHE A 755 5.54 -19.41 -2.62
C PHE A 755 5.24 -19.99 -4.02
N ILE A 756 5.35 -19.20 -5.07
CA ILE A 756 5.19 -19.68 -6.46
C ILE A 756 6.19 -20.79 -6.80
N ILE A 757 7.46 -20.64 -6.44
CA ILE A 757 8.47 -21.69 -6.64
C ILE A 757 8.05 -22.97 -5.93
N PHE A 758 7.64 -22.86 -4.67
CA PHE A 758 7.22 -24.00 -3.87
C PHE A 758 6.05 -24.72 -4.52
N GLN A 759 4.98 -24.01 -4.80
CA GLN A 759 3.73 -24.57 -5.34
C GLN A 759 3.93 -25.15 -6.75
N LEU A 760 4.57 -24.41 -7.66
CA LEU A 760 4.75 -24.91 -9.03
C LEU A 760 5.70 -26.11 -9.10
N THR A 761 6.67 -26.21 -8.20
CA THR A 761 7.53 -27.41 -8.09
C THR A 761 6.68 -28.64 -7.74
N ILE A 762 5.75 -28.50 -6.80
CA ILE A 762 4.80 -29.54 -6.41
C ILE A 762 3.92 -29.93 -7.60
N ASN A 763 3.28 -28.95 -8.22
CA ASN A 763 2.32 -29.19 -9.30
C ASN A 763 2.98 -29.89 -10.50
N VAL A 764 4.19 -29.48 -10.89
CA VAL A 764 4.95 -30.11 -11.97
C VAL A 764 5.31 -31.56 -11.63
N ALA A 765 5.83 -31.81 -10.42
CA ALA A 765 6.21 -33.13 -9.98
C ALA A 765 4.99 -34.07 -9.88
N ALA A 766 3.92 -33.63 -9.26
CA ALA A 766 2.71 -34.41 -9.08
C ALA A 766 1.96 -34.66 -10.41
N LEU A 767 1.87 -33.65 -11.28
CA LEU A 767 1.28 -33.80 -12.61
C LEU A 767 1.99 -34.89 -13.41
N LEU A 768 3.30 -34.83 -13.49
CA LEU A 768 4.11 -35.81 -14.21
C LEU A 768 4.02 -37.19 -13.55
N LEU A 769 4.00 -37.26 -12.20
CA LEU A 769 3.91 -38.52 -11.46
C LEU A 769 2.55 -39.22 -11.70
N VAL A 770 1.45 -38.49 -11.58
CA VAL A 770 0.12 -39.04 -11.79
C VAL A 770 -0.08 -39.43 -13.25
N PHE A 771 0.36 -38.57 -14.19
CA PHE A 771 0.28 -38.84 -15.62
C PHE A 771 1.05 -40.12 -16.01
N THR A 772 2.36 -40.14 -15.71
CA THR A 772 3.22 -41.26 -16.14
C THR A 772 2.97 -42.54 -15.33
N GLY A 773 2.71 -42.41 -14.02
CA GLY A 773 2.42 -43.52 -13.15
C GLY A 773 1.12 -44.24 -13.52
N SER A 774 0.07 -43.47 -13.83
CA SER A 774 -1.21 -44.07 -14.27
C SER A 774 -1.16 -44.75 -15.64
N LEU A 775 -0.24 -44.30 -16.51
CA LEU A 775 -0.03 -44.97 -17.79
C LEU A 775 0.84 -46.22 -17.70
N ALA A 776 1.83 -46.22 -16.81
CA ALA A 776 2.80 -47.30 -16.65
C ALA A 776 2.36 -48.36 -15.66
N GLY A 777 1.64 -47.99 -14.59
CA GLY A 777 1.20 -48.88 -13.51
C GLY A 777 -0.22 -49.40 -13.63
N HIS A 778 -0.58 -50.21 -12.67
CA HIS A 778 -1.95 -50.75 -12.53
C HIS A 778 -2.85 -49.89 -11.65
N GLN A 779 -2.23 -49.05 -10.81
CA GLN A 779 -2.92 -48.13 -9.91
C GLN A 779 -2.35 -46.73 -10.02
N ALA A 780 -3.18 -45.70 -9.71
CA ALA A 780 -2.68 -44.31 -9.65
C ALA A 780 -1.73 -44.14 -8.46
N PRO A 781 -0.53 -43.53 -8.66
CA PRO A 781 0.46 -43.35 -7.61
C PRO A 781 0.00 -42.39 -6.48
N LEU A 782 -0.92 -41.50 -6.76
CA LEU A 782 -1.56 -40.58 -5.82
C LEU A 782 -3.04 -40.47 -6.13
N ASN A 783 -3.89 -40.48 -5.10
CA ASN A 783 -5.33 -40.32 -5.23
C ASN A 783 -5.79 -38.86 -4.99
N ILE A 784 -7.06 -38.55 -5.29
CA ILE A 784 -7.65 -37.22 -5.17
C ILE A 784 -7.50 -36.65 -3.75
N ILE A 785 -7.78 -37.47 -2.72
CA ILE A 785 -7.78 -37.00 -1.33
C ILE A 785 -6.37 -36.67 -0.86
N GLN A 786 -5.39 -37.47 -1.24
CA GLN A 786 -3.96 -37.20 -0.99
C GLN A 786 -3.52 -35.90 -1.68
N MET A 787 -3.98 -35.68 -2.92
CA MET A 787 -3.68 -34.45 -3.66
C MET A 787 -4.38 -33.21 -3.06
N LEU A 788 -5.59 -33.35 -2.56
CA LEU A 788 -6.27 -32.27 -1.83
C LEU A 788 -5.52 -31.90 -0.54
N TRP A 789 -4.98 -32.90 0.18
CA TRP A 789 -4.10 -32.65 1.32
C TRP A 789 -2.86 -31.84 0.91
N ILE A 790 -2.20 -32.22 -0.17
CA ILE A 790 -0.98 -31.57 -0.62
C ILE A 790 -1.28 -30.16 -1.12
N ASN A 791 -2.10 -30.02 -2.16
CA ASN A 791 -2.30 -28.77 -2.88
C ASN A 791 -3.12 -27.72 -2.11
N LEU A 792 -4.03 -28.18 -1.26
CA LEU A 792 -4.99 -27.28 -0.67
C LEU A 792 -4.66 -26.96 0.79
N ILE A 793 -4.37 -27.99 1.59
CA ILE A 793 -4.12 -27.79 3.01
C ILE A 793 -2.64 -27.43 3.23
N MET A 794 -1.72 -28.23 2.71
CA MET A 794 -0.29 -28.01 2.90
C MET A 794 0.19 -26.72 2.22
N ASP A 795 -0.27 -26.43 1.00
CA ASP A 795 0.07 -25.19 0.28
C ASP A 795 -0.43 -23.93 0.99
N THR A 796 -1.64 -24.00 1.57
CA THR A 796 -2.19 -22.92 2.39
C THR A 796 -1.30 -22.61 3.59
N PHE A 797 -0.86 -23.63 4.31
CA PHE A 797 0.05 -23.45 5.43
C PHE A 797 1.42 -23.00 4.97
N ALA A 798 1.95 -23.51 3.86
CA ALA A 798 3.22 -23.06 3.30
C ALA A 798 3.16 -21.58 2.87
N ALA A 799 2.04 -21.13 2.28
CA ALA A 799 1.80 -19.73 1.97
C ALA A 799 1.86 -18.86 3.22
N ALA A 800 1.19 -19.28 4.31
CA ALA A 800 1.23 -18.60 5.60
C ALA A 800 2.66 -18.53 6.15
N ALA A 801 3.40 -19.63 6.13
CA ALA A 801 4.79 -19.69 6.60
C ALA A 801 5.70 -18.70 5.86
N LEU A 802 5.68 -18.75 4.51
CA LEU A 802 6.52 -17.91 3.66
C LEU A 802 6.14 -16.42 3.75
N SER A 803 4.85 -16.11 3.94
CA SER A 803 4.36 -14.75 4.14
C SER A 803 4.84 -14.13 5.46
N THR A 804 5.15 -14.93 6.46
CA THR A 804 5.64 -14.44 7.77
C THR A 804 7.13 -14.11 7.78
N LEU A 805 7.87 -14.41 6.72
CA LEU A 805 9.30 -14.15 6.66
C LEU A 805 9.62 -12.64 6.73
N PRO A 806 10.60 -12.22 7.56
CA PRO A 806 11.00 -10.83 7.65
C PRO A 806 11.75 -10.38 6.37
N PRO A 807 11.80 -9.06 6.10
CA PRO A 807 12.61 -8.52 5.02
C PRO A 807 14.09 -8.79 5.29
N HIS A 808 14.82 -9.03 4.22
CA HIS A 808 16.27 -9.13 4.25
C HIS A 808 16.88 -7.90 3.57
N SER A 809 17.95 -7.35 4.13
CA SER A 809 18.61 -6.14 3.60
C SER A 809 19.10 -6.29 2.16
N SER A 810 19.32 -7.52 1.69
CA SER A 810 19.72 -7.80 0.30
C SER A 810 18.71 -7.29 -0.73
N VAL A 811 17.41 -7.18 -0.38
CA VAL A 811 16.38 -6.67 -1.31
C VAL A 811 16.63 -5.22 -1.71
N MET A 812 17.34 -4.44 -0.87
CA MET A 812 17.73 -3.06 -1.16
C MET A 812 19.00 -2.95 -2.01
N LYS A 813 19.69 -4.05 -2.26
CA LYS A 813 20.86 -4.12 -3.17
C LYS A 813 20.46 -4.49 -4.60
N GLU A 814 19.21 -4.86 -4.81
CA GLU A 814 18.69 -5.24 -6.11
C GLU A 814 18.12 -4.04 -6.83
N LYS A 815 18.25 -4.02 -8.16
CA LYS A 815 17.61 -2.98 -8.98
C LYS A 815 16.08 -3.14 -8.92
N PRO A 816 15.31 -2.05 -9.01
CA PRO A 816 13.84 -2.13 -9.12
C PRO A 816 13.43 -2.97 -10.33
N ARG A 817 12.36 -3.76 -10.16
CA ARG A 817 11.77 -4.53 -11.27
C ARG A 817 11.12 -3.58 -12.29
N ARG A 818 11.07 -4.02 -13.54
CA ARG A 818 10.29 -3.34 -14.58
C ARG A 818 8.82 -3.72 -14.46
N ASN A 819 7.93 -2.82 -14.82
CA ASN A 819 6.48 -3.08 -14.76
C ASN A 819 6.03 -4.24 -15.66
N GLN A 820 6.78 -4.53 -16.71
CA GLN A 820 6.50 -5.59 -17.69
C GLN A 820 7.14 -6.94 -17.34
N ASP A 821 7.97 -7.01 -16.30
CA ASP A 821 8.62 -8.25 -15.91
C ASP A 821 7.59 -9.23 -15.34
N PHE A 822 7.51 -10.41 -15.94
CA PHE A 822 6.65 -11.48 -15.46
C PHE A 822 7.17 -12.01 -14.13
N ILE A 823 6.26 -12.40 -13.23
CA ILE A 823 6.60 -12.79 -11.86
C ILE A 823 7.59 -13.97 -11.82
N ILE A 824 7.49 -14.89 -12.78
CA ILE A 824 8.42 -16.02 -12.92
C ILE A 824 9.61 -15.58 -13.75
N ASN A 825 10.72 -15.34 -13.08
CA ASN A 825 11.99 -15.05 -13.74
C ASN A 825 12.70 -16.34 -14.21
N PRO A 826 13.74 -16.26 -15.06
CA PRO A 826 14.48 -17.44 -15.55
C PRO A 826 15.07 -18.30 -14.45
N GLU A 827 15.53 -17.71 -13.34
CA GLU A 827 16.07 -18.44 -12.22
C GLU A 827 14.98 -19.30 -11.54
N MET A 828 13.81 -18.71 -11.28
CA MET A 828 12.66 -19.44 -10.74
C MET A 828 12.25 -20.60 -11.65
N ARG A 829 12.16 -20.35 -12.96
CA ARG A 829 11.81 -21.38 -13.94
C ARG A 829 12.76 -22.56 -13.87
N ASN A 830 14.08 -22.30 -13.84
CA ASN A 830 15.09 -23.33 -13.74
C ASN A 830 14.98 -24.11 -12.42
N TRP A 831 14.71 -23.44 -11.30
CA TRP A 831 14.48 -24.07 -10.01
C TRP A 831 13.25 -25.00 -10.04
N ILE A 832 12.11 -24.50 -10.54
CA ILE A 832 10.87 -25.27 -10.65
C ILE A 832 11.06 -26.51 -11.51
N GLN A 833 11.70 -26.37 -12.67
CA GLN A 833 11.96 -27.48 -13.58
C GLN A 833 12.90 -28.50 -12.97
N ALA A 834 14.05 -28.06 -12.41
CA ALA A 834 15.06 -28.96 -11.86
C ALA A 834 14.53 -29.77 -10.66
N LEU A 835 13.93 -29.09 -9.68
CA LEU A 835 13.39 -29.74 -8.50
C LEU A 835 12.10 -30.52 -8.81
N GLY A 836 11.22 -29.98 -9.66
CA GLY A 836 10.01 -30.68 -10.06
C GLY A 836 10.32 -32.00 -10.75
N PHE A 837 11.29 -31.98 -11.69
CA PHE A 837 11.74 -33.20 -12.35
C PHE A 837 12.49 -34.16 -11.41
N LEU A 838 13.27 -33.65 -10.48
CA LEU A 838 13.94 -34.46 -9.45
C LEU A 838 12.92 -35.19 -8.57
N PHE A 839 11.90 -34.50 -8.07
CA PHE A 839 10.87 -35.06 -7.21
C PHE A 839 10.01 -36.07 -7.96
N PHE A 840 9.67 -35.75 -9.19
CA PHE A 840 9.03 -36.69 -10.10
C PHE A 840 9.86 -37.97 -10.28
N SER A 841 11.15 -37.85 -10.59
CA SER A 841 12.02 -39.01 -10.84
C SER A 841 12.20 -39.89 -9.63
N ILE A 842 12.36 -39.33 -8.43
CA ILE A 842 12.45 -40.08 -7.19
C ILE A 842 11.15 -40.83 -6.89
N SER A 843 10.03 -40.13 -6.98
CA SER A 843 8.72 -40.71 -6.65
C SER A 843 8.26 -41.74 -7.68
N LEU A 844 8.50 -41.46 -8.96
CA LEU A 844 8.20 -42.44 -10.03
C LEU A 844 9.13 -43.66 -9.94
N GLY A 845 10.43 -43.47 -9.70
CA GLY A 845 11.36 -44.57 -9.52
C GLY A 845 10.98 -45.50 -8.36
N LEU A 846 10.56 -44.91 -7.24
CA LEU A 846 10.07 -45.67 -6.09
C LEU A 846 8.74 -46.39 -6.42
N PHE A 847 7.81 -45.72 -7.10
CA PHE A 847 6.54 -46.29 -7.55
C PHE A 847 6.78 -47.50 -8.49
N LEU A 848 7.55 -47.33 -9.55
CA LEU A 848 7.85 -48.39 -10.51
C LEU A 848 8.63 -49.56 -9.88
N TYR A 849 9.53 -49.27 -8.92
CA TYR A 849 10.26 -50.30 -8.17
C TYR A 849 9.29 -51.22 -7.39
N PHE A 850 8.24 -50.65 -6.76
CA PHE A 850 7.23 -51.44 -6.07
C PHE A 850 6.25 -52.13 -7.05
N ASP A 851 5.82 -51.47 -8.12
CA ASP A 851 4.89 -52.03 -9.10
C ASP A 851 5.50 -53.18 -9.92
N SER A 852 6.83 -53.18 -10.11
CA SER A 852 7.53 -54.22 -10.86
C SER A 852 7.67 -55.57 -10.11
N ARG A 853 7.23 -55.68 -8.85
CA ARG A 853 7.25 -56.90 -8.11
C ARG A 853 6.11 -57.81 -8.54
N SER A 854 6.33 -59.13 -8.40
CA SER A 854 5.36 -60.14 -8.88
C SER A 854 3.97 -60.08 -8.24
N GLU A 855 3.85 -59.45 -7.08
CA GLU A 855 2.57 -59.29 -6.35
C GLU A 855 1.88 -57.93 -6.63
N GLY A 856 2.51 -57.05 -7.47
CA GLY A 856 2.08 -55.68 -7.70
C GLY A 856 2.31 -54.79 -6.48
N ILE A 857 1.87 -53.54 -6.57
CA ILE A 857 2.04 -52.55 -5.50
C ILE A 857 0.92 -52.67 -4.47
N ASN A 858 1.26 -52.74 -3.20
CA ASN A 858 0.28 -52.81 -2.11
C ASN A 858 0.00 -51.42 -1.47
N ALA A 859 -1.07 -51.32 -0.68
CA ALA A 859 -1.50 -50.07 -0.05
C ALA A 859 -0.43 -49.44 0.87
N LYS A 860 0.43 -50.24 1.50
CA LYS A 860 1.52 -49.74 2.34
C LYS A 860 2.63 -49.13 1.50
N GLU A 861 2.94 -49.73 0.36
CA GLU A 861 3.93 -49.22 -0.57
C GLU A 861 3.45 -47.91 -1.24
N LEU A 862 2.17 -47.81 -1.59
CA LEU A 862 1.56 -46.55 -2.03
C LEU A 862 1.66 -45.47 -0.95
N THR A 863 1.49 -45.83 0.33
CA THR A 863 1.63 -44.93 1.47
C THR A 863 3.08 -44.44 1.57
N LEU A 864 4.08 -45.27 1.30
CA LEU A 864 5.48 -44.86 1.25
C LEU A 864 5.78 -43.90 0.09
N VAL A 865 5.20 -44.12 -1.10
CA VAL A 865 5.32 -43.19 -2.24
C VAL A 865 4.72 -41.84 -1.89
N PHE A 866 3.50 -41.83 -1.35
CA PHE A 866 2.82 -40.61 -0.89
C PHE A 866 3.63 -39.87 0.18
N THR A 867 4.10 -40.57 1.23
CA THR A 867 4.88 -39.97 2.32
C THR A 867 6.22 -39.43 1.82
N THR A 868 6.88 -40.16 0.91
CA THR A 868 8.13 -39.71 0.28
C THR A 868 7.88 -38.40 -0.49
N PHE A 869 6.81 -38.33 -1.28
CA PHE A 869 6.45 -37.13 -2.02
C PHE A 869 6.22 -35.93 -1.11
N VAL A 870 5.48 -36.09 -0.03
CA VAL A 870 5.21 -35.03 0.94
C VAL A 870 6.49 -34.59 1.68
N MET A 871 7.34 -35.53 2.08
CA MET A 871 8.59 -35.20 2.79
C MET A 871 9.62 -34.51 1.90
N LEU A 872 9.66 -34.81 0.60
CA LEU A 872 10.46 -34.03 -0.36
C LEU A 872 10.04 -32.57 -0.37
N GLN A 873 8.72 -32.30 -0.35
CA GLN A 873 8.17 -30.94 -0.31
C GLN A 873 8.44 -30.26 1.03
N PHE A 874 8.31 -30.97 2.13
CA PHE A 874 8.62 -30.48 3.47
C PHE A 874 10.07 -29.94 3.55
N TRP A 875 11.04 -30.69 3.05
CA TRP A 875 12.43 -30.23 3.00
C TRP A 875 12.66 -29.11 1.98
N ASN A 876 11.93 -29.13 0.88
CA ASN A 876 11.99 -28.05 -0.12
C ASN A 876 11.57 -26.70 0.45
N LEU A 877 10.66 -26.66 1.43
CA LEU A 877 10.24 -25.40 2.06
C LEU A 877 11.41 -24.63 2.69
N PHE A 878 12.38 -25.33 3.24
CA PHE A 878 13.63 -24.73 3.75
C PHE A 878 14.50 -24.15 2.63
N ASN A 879 14.57 -24.81 1.47
CA ASN A 879 15.32 -24.31 0.32
C ASN A 879 14.67 -23.07 -0.26
N VAL A 880 13.35 -23.10 -0.43
CA VAL A 880 12.58 -21.99 -0.99
C VAL A 880 12.60 -20.76 -0.08
N LYS A 881 12.59 -20.94 1.25
CA LYS A 881 12.78 -19.86 2.23
C LYS A 881 13.99 -18.98 1.92
N THR A 882 15.08 -19.60 1.45
CA THR A 882 16.34 -18.91 1.18
C THR A 882 16.50 -18.40 -0.25
N PHE A 883 15.53 -18.66 -1.11
CA PHE A 883 15.57 -18.18 -2.50
C PHE A 883 15.82 -16.67 -2.58
N GLY A 884 16.75 -16.27 -3.44
CA GLY A 884 17.20 -14.88 -3.58
C GLY A 884 18.12 -14.40 -2.45
N THR A 885 18.60 -15.30 -1.57
CA THR A 885 19.60 -14.98 -0.57
C THR A 885 20.72 -16.03 -0.61
N ASN A 886 21.92 -15.62 -0.23
CA ASN A 886 23.02 -16.57 -0.08
C ASN A 886 23.10 -17.13 1.35
N GLN A 887 22.05 -17.05 2.16
CA GLN A 887 22.05 -17.52 3.54
C GLN A 887 21.78 -19.02 3.65
N SER A 888 22.19 -19.62 4.77
CA SER A 888 21.81 -20.98 5.13
C SER A 888 20.32 -21.11 5.40
N ALA A 889 19.74 -22.25 5.04
CA ALA A 889 18.36 -22.57 5.38
C ALA A 889 18.08 -22.53 6.89
N PHE A 890 19.10 -22.74 7.71
CA PHE A 890 19.02 -22.70 9.18
C PHE A 890 19.19 -21.29 9.76
N SER A 891 19.64 -20.31 8.94
CA SER A 891 19.87 -18.94 9.40
C SER A 891 18.56 -18.30 9.89
N GLY A 892 18.62 -17.69 11.09
CA GLY A 892 17.49 -16.99 11.70
C GLY A 892 16.30 -17.86 12.09
N LEU A 893 16.37 -19.17 11.97
CA LEU A 893 15.27 -20.10 12.21
C LEU A 893 14.61 -19.95 13.60
N PRO A 894 15.36 -19.80 14.72
CA PRO A 894 14.75 -19.62 16.04
C PRO A 894 13.89 -18.37 16.18
N ARG A 895 14.16 -17.32 15.38
CA ARG A 895 13.40 -16.06 15.39
C ARG A 895 12.17 -16.09 14.48
N GLN A 896 12.00 -17.15 13.70
CA GLN A 896 10.92 -17.32 12.73
C GLN A 896 9.85 -18.28 13.24
N THR A 897 9.28 -17.96 14.41
CA THR A 897 8.29 -18.82 15.10
C THR A 897 7.12 -19.22 14.22
N GLY A 898 6.57 -18.29 13.41
CA GLY A 898 5.49 -18.60 12.47
C GLY A 898 5.85 -19.68 11.44
N PHE A 899 7.07 -19.63 10.91
CA PHE A 899 7.57 -20.64 9.99
C PHE A 899 7.70 -22.02 10.66
N LEU A 900 8.26 -22.07 11.89
CA LEU A 900 8.41 -23.31 12.66
C LEU A 900 7.07 -23.94 13.04
N VAL A 901 6.11 -23.13 13.49
CA VAL A 901 4.76 -23.61 13.83
C VAL A 901 4.11 -24.26 12.63
N VAL A 902 4.20 -23.65 11.46
CA VAL A 902 3.61 -24.21 10.23
C VAL A 902 4.32 -25.51 9.83
N LEU A 903 5.64 -25.58 9.90
CA LEU A 903 6.37 -26.83 9.65
C LEU A 903 5.90 -27.94 10.57
N SER A 904 5.71 -27.64 11.85
CA SER A 904 5.20 -28.62 12.83
C SER A 904 3.77 -29.08 12.48
N ILE A 905 2.91 -28.17 12.05
CA ILE A 905 1.54 -28.50 11.63
C ILE A 905 1.54 -29.43 10.41
N ILE A 906 2.36 -29.14 9.40
CA ILE A 906 2.48 -29.99 8.21
C ILE A 906 2.97 -31.39 8.59
N LEU A 907 4.03 -31.49 9.41
CA LEU A 907 4.61 -32.76 9.82
C LEU A 907 3.62 -33.59 10.67
N ILE A 908 3.01 -32.96 11.67
CA ILE A 908 1.99 -33.62 12.52
C ILE A 908 0.80 -34.03 11.67
N GLY A 909 0.33 -33.19 10.78
CA GLY A 909 -0.78 -33.53 9.87
C GLY A 909 -0.45 -34.72 8.98
N GLN A 910 0.76 -34.79 8.43
CA GLN A 910 1.19 -35.94 7.63
C GLN A 910 1.25 -37.23 8.45
N ILE A 911 1.76 -37.18 9.68
CA ILE A 911 1.80 -38.34 10.59
C ILE A 911 0.37 -38.80 10.90
N LEU A 912 -0.52 -37.88 11.23
CA LEU A 912 -1.92 -38.20 11.54
C LEU A 912 -2.63 -38.86 10.34
N ILE A 913 -2.41 -38.38 9.14
CA ILE A 913 -3.01 -38.94 7.91
C ILE A 913 -2.48 -40.35 7.63
N VAL A 914 -1.19 -40.55 7.76
CA VAL A 914 -0.57 -41.86 7.50
C VAL A 914 -0.98 -42.89 8.55
N GLU A 915 -1.01 -42.54 9.83
CA GLU A 915 -1.28 -43.47 10.91
C GLU A 915 -2.79 -43.74 11.13
N PHE A 916 -3.62 -42.69 10.92
CA PHE A 916 -5.05 -42.76 11.24
C PHE A 916 -5.99 -42.57 10.04
N GLY A 917 -5.46 -42.20 8.86
CA GLY A 917 -6.27 -41.92 7.68
C GLY A 917 -6.98 -43.15 7.07
N GLY A 918 -6.38 -44.35 7.23
CA GLY A 918 -7.02 -45.62 6.87
C GLY A 918 -7.59 -45.65 5.45
N GLU A 919 -8.78 -46.18 5.31
CA GLU A 919 -9.46 -46.30 3.99
C GLU A 919 -9.82 -44.95 3.37
N MET A 920 -10.05 -43.93 4.20
CA MET A 920 -10.37 -42.58 3.68
C MET A 920 -9.25 -41.98 2.86
N PHE A 921 -8.00 -42.04 3.33
CA PHE A 921 -6.81 -41.58 2.60
C PHE A 921 -6.13 -42.70 1.78
N LYS A 922 -6.64 -43.92 1.86
CA LYS A 922 -6.00 -45.12 1.29
C LYS A 922 -4.58 -45.30 1.80
N THR A 923 -4.39 -45.10 3.13
CA THR A 923 -3.10 -45.19 3.80
C THR A 923 -3.04 -46.38 4.76
N LYS A 924 -1.85 -46.90 4.97
CA LYS A 924 -1.58 -47.92 6.00
C LYS A 924 -0.49 -47.41 6.93
N PRO A 925 -0.58 -47.64 8.25
CA PRO A 925 0.43 -47.21 9.22
C PRO A 925 1.83 -47.66 8.85
N LEU A 926 2.82 -46.75 9.01
CA LEU A 926 4.23 -47.03 8.75
C LEU A 926 4.95 -47.33 10.07
N SER A 927 5.90 -48.25 10.02
CA SER A 927 6.79 -48.48 11.15
C SER A 927 7.70 -47.27 11.41
N LEU A 928 8.19 -47.16 12.65
CA LEU A 928 9.10 -46.09 13.03
C LEU A 928 10.37 -46.08 12.13
N ILE A 929 10.86 -47.27 11.74
CA ILE A 929 12.03 -47.42 10.88
C ILE A 929 11.73 -46.85 9.49
N GLU A 930 10.59 -47.14 8.91
CA GLU A 930 10.14 -46.59 7.59
C GLU A 930 10.01 -45.06 7.64
N TRP A 931 9.45 -44.50 8.72
CA TRP A 931 9.45 -43.08 8.94
C TRP A 931 10.84 -42.45 8.97
N VAL A 932 11.75 -43.01 9.79
CA VAL A 932 13.11 -42.50 9.92
C VAL A 932 13.85 -42.58 8.58
N ILE A 933 13.77 -43.71 7.86
CA ILE A 933 14.40 -43.89 6.55
C ILE A 933 13.83 -42.84 5.55
N THR A 934 12.49 -42.67 5.48
CA THR A 934 11.84 -41.73 4.56
C THR A 934 12.28 -40.31 4.87
N ILE A 935 12.25 -39.88 6.14
CA ILE A 935 12.68 -38.56 6.56
C ILE A 935 14.16 -38.29 6.23
N LEU A 936 15.06 -39.25 6.49
CA LEU A 936 16.48 -39.09 6.24
C LEU A 936 16.79 -39.06 4.74
N LEU A 937 16.23 -39.98 3.96
CA LEU A 937 16.47 -40.03 2.52
C LEU A 937 15.95 -38.80 1.79
N THR A 938 14.76 -38.34 2.15
CA THR A 938 14.19 -37.15 1.54
C THR A 938 14.90 -35.86 1.94
N SER A 939 15.57 -35.83 3.12
CA SER A 939 16.34 -34.68 3.58
C SER A 939 17.54 -34.33 2.69
N ILE A 940 17.95 -35.22 1.79
CA ILE A 940 19.00 -34.98 0.82
C ILE A 940 18.75 -33.72 -0.01
N VAL A 941 17.48 -33.40 -0.29
CA VAL A 941 17.06 -32.19 -1.00
C VAL A 941 17.52 -30.93 -0.27
N LEU A 942 17.39 -30.91 1.05
CA LEU A 942 17.87 -29.80 1.88
C LEU A 942 19.39 -29.67 1.83
N TRP A 943 20.12 -30.80 1.98
CA TRP A 943 21.56 -30.83 2.02
C TRP A 943 22.18 -30.46 0.68
N VAL A 944 21.62 -30.92 -0.44
CA VAL A 944 22.05 -30.52 -1.78
C VAL A 944 21.86 -29.01 -1.95
N GLY A 945 20.71 -28.46 -1.51
CA GLY A 945 20.48 -27.03 -1.51
C GLY A 945 21.47 -26.23 -0.66
N GLU A 946 21.85 -26.74 0.52
CA GLU A 946 22.90 -26.13 1.37
C GLU A 946 24.27 -26.18 0.73
N GLY A 947 24.63 -27.30 0.13
CA GLY A 947 25.91 -27.46 -0.59
C GLY A 947 26.01 -26.42 -1.74
N LEU A 948 24.98 -26.27 -2.55
CA LEU A 948 24.97 -25.28 -3.63
C LEU A 948 25.09 -23.83 -3.10
N ARG A 949 24.43 -23.51 -2.00
CA ARG A 949 24.55 -22.20 -1.35
C ARG A 949 25.96 -21.98 -0.77
N TYR A 950 26.57 -23.00 -0.19
CA TYR A 950 27.92 -22.94 0.32
C TYR A 950 28.94 -22.63 -0.80
N ILE A 951 28.83 -23.30 -1.93
CA ILE A 951 29.67 -23.05 -3.12
C ILE A 951 29.49 -21.62 -3.63
N LYS A 952 28.23 -21.11 -3.73
CA LYS A 952 27.99 -19.74 -4.14
C LYS A 952 28.60 -18.70 -3.19
N ARG A 953 28.63 -18.97 -1.89
CA ARG A 953 29.25 -18.06 -0.90
C ARG A 953 30.77 -18.00 -1.05
N THR A 954 31.39 -19.13 -1.24
CA THR A 954 32.86 -19.21 -1.39
C THR A 954 33.33 -18.58 -2.69
N SER A 955 32.59 -18.75 -3.79
CA SER A 955 32.93 -18.12 -5.08
C SER A 955 32.69 -16.60 -5.08
N SER A 956 31.72 -16.10 -4.34
CA SER A 956 31.50 -14.63 -4.22
C SER A 956 32.54 -13.96 -3.29
N SER A 957 33.10 -14.64 -2.32
CA SER A 957 34.15 -14.09 -1.46
C SER A 957 35.52 -14.00 -2.16
N THR A 958 35.80 -14.87 -3.12
CA THR A 958 37.04 -14.84 -3.94
C THR A 958 37.02 -13.72 -5.00
N SER A 959 35.86 -13.31 -5.49
CA SER A 959 35.76 -12.18 -6.44
C SER A 959 35.82 -10.79 -5.78
N PHE A 960 35.80 -10.72 -4.46
CA PHE A 960 35.92 -9.44 -3.70
C PHE A 960 37.37 -9.18 -3.24
N ASN A 961 38.22 -10.18 -3.32
CA ASN A 961 39.67 -10.11 -2.95
C ASN A 961 40.59 -10.12 -4.17
N ALA A 962 40.05 -10.14 -5.38
CA ALA A 962 40.73 -9.95 -6.65
C ALA A 962 40.25 -8.64 -7.30
#